data_3764ecce758fe8618d5e28ca177028c2
#
_entry.id   3764ecce758fe8618d5e28ca177028c2
#
_cell.length_a   1.000
_cell.length_b   1.000
_cell.length_c   1.000
_cell.angle_alpha   90.00
_cell.angle_beta   90.00
_cell.angle_gamma   90.00
#
_symmetry.space_group_name_H-M   'P 1'
#
loop_
_entity.id
_entity.type
_entity.pdbx_description
1 polymer ?
#
loop_
_entity_poly.entity_id
_entity_poly.type
_entity_poly.pdbx_seq_one_letter_code
_entity_poly.pdbx_strand_id
1 'polypeptide(L)'
;MGCSSSAVMENQSKRSDRAIKAAILIQGWYRRYVARMEMRRRYTWSIFQSIEYSGEQDQLQLSHFFSFLMNHYVQSGETGGDWLSHLLTPSGHPGDNSDTEQEAEYESINVPDSYTGPRLSFPLTVADASTLLKTFKQQQQLHGRYVLQLLHETRKTLKQMPNITHISTCYSKEITICGDLHGKLDDLMLIFYKNGLPSPEKPYVFNGDFVDRGKNSLEVIIILFAFLLIYPNDVHLNRGNHEDHIVNLRYGFTKEVMQKYKACGKKILRLVQDVFSWLPLATIVDSKVLVVHGGISDTTDLDFLASIDRHRFKSALRSQARALENPNEKSSTNLCLKAQTSSRLDKNGNVRRKLPETSSISATDPSSFRKQRLVISSHSSGSSLSRSDGEQDGGKEEGVLQHYSNQERLPDGGHRFTPILEVSCLDCEVAFPNDLLREEMEWKQIVDILWSDPRNFVGCIPNSFRGGGCYFGHNVTESLLRRYDLELLIRSHECKQEGYELCHNRKVITIFSASNYYEEGSNRGAYIKLGPNRVPRFVQYRVSKSTRKLTLRERVSVVEASALKSLREKFYAHKSEVIDAFKQYDKDQTGKISTSQWASAVESVLHLHLPWRTLRSRLVRVDAEGSVDYLSSFEDLQIEQPMKEVQPNLIETLYRHRADLEIIFGMIDKDHSGMISIEEFRQTWKLFSSHLHVNLDDECIDGLARSIDFNKDGSIDFNEFLEAFRLVQKDNQ
;
A
#
# COMPACT_ATOMS: atom_id res chain seq x y z
N MET A 1 -16.23 67.93 42.01
CA MET A 1 -16.53 66.53 41.76
C MET A 1 -15.95 66.03 40.42
N GLY A 2 -14.72 66.40 40.07
CA GLY A 2 -14.12 66.04 38.78
C GLY A 2 -12.98 65.02 38.82
N CYS A 3 -12.41 64.68 40.00
CA CYS A 3 -11.25 63.81 40.09
C CYS A 3 -11.53 62.31 40.23
N SER A 4 -12.76 61.90 40.57
CA SER A 4 -13.09 60.49 40.71
C SER A 4 -13.42 59.77 39.40
N SER A 5 -13.90 60.49 38.35
CA SER A 5 -14.25 59.88 37.09
C SER A 5 -13.03 59.60 36.19
N SER A 6 -11.98 60.40 36.24
CA SER A 6 -10.77 60.14 35.46
C SER A 6 -9.93 58.96 35.98
N ALA A 7 -9.87 58.75 37.30
CA ALA A 7 -9.19 57.60 37.90
C ALA A 7 -9.91 56.28 37.62
N VAL A 8 -11.24 56.30 37.52
CA VAL A 8 -12.04 55.13 37.16
C VAL A 8 -11.86 54.77 35.67
N MET A 9 -11.82 55.75 34.80
CA MET A 9 -11.53 55.53 33.35
C MET A 9 -10.10 55.02 33.11
N GLU A 10 -9.10 55.58 33.79
CA GLU A 10 -7.70 55.14 33.70
C GLU A 10 -7.52 53.69 34.22
N ASN A 11 -8.22 53.32 35.28
CA ASN A 11 -8.23 51.93 35.79
C ASN A 11 -8.95 50.95 34.82
N GLN A 12 -10.02 51.36 34.16
CA GLN A 12 -10.71 50.56 33.15
C GLN A 12 -9.82 50.40 31.89
N SER A 13 -9.14 51.44 31.44
CA SER A 13 -8.18 51.34 30.33
C SER A 13 -7.03 50.39 30.64
N LYS A 14 -6.39 50.51 31.82
CA LYS A 14 -5.32 49.61 32.26
C LYS A 14 -5.79 48.15 32.40
N ARG A 15 -7.04 47.91 32.80
CA ARG A 15 -7.64 46.55 32.82
C ARG A 15 -7.87 46.02 31.44
N SER A 16 -8.37 46.82 30.51
CA SER A 16 -8.55 46.48 29.12
C SER A 16 -7.22 46.09 28.44
N ASP A 17 -6.17 46.89 28.62
CA ASP A 17 -4.83 46.63 28.10
C ASP A 17 -4.22 45.33 28.63
N ARG A 18 -4.41 45.03 29.92
CA ARG A 18 -3.97 43.77 30.52
C ARG A 18 -4.74 42.59 29.93
N ALA A 19 -6.04 42.72 29.72
CA ALA A 19 -6.87 41.66 29.12
C ALA A 19 -6.46 41.39 27.64
N ILE A 20 -6.20 42.45 26.90
CA ILE A 20 -5.71 42.33 25.48
C ILE A 20 -4.33 41.65 25.46
N LYS A 21 -3.38 42.06 26.29
CA LYS A 21 -2.06 41.42 26.41
C LYS A 21 -2.16 39.94 26.76
N ALA A 22 -3.01 39.59 27.74
CA ALA A 22 -3.25 38.22 28.13
C ALA A 22 -3.88 37.40 27.02
N ALA A 23 -4.83 37.95 26.27
CA ALA A 23 -5.44 37.29 25.12
C ALA A 23 -4.42 37.02 24.00
N ILE A 24 -3.52 37.97 23.70
CA ILE A 24 -2.45 37.79 22.74
C ILE A 24 -1.47 36.68 23.13
N LEU A 25 -1.10 36.65 24.44
CA LEU A 25 -0.22 35.61 24.96
C LEU A 25 -0.88 34.22 24.88
N ILE A 26 -2.13 34.09 25.28
CA ILE A 26 -2.90 32.85 25.21
C ILE A 26 -3.06 32.38 23.76
N GLN A 27 -3.41 33.29 22.85
CA GLN A 27 -3.50 32.96 21.42
C GLN A 27 -2.13 32.55 20.84
N GLY A 28 -1.04 33.26 21.21
CA GLY A 28 0.32 32.92 20.80
C GLY A 28 0.76 31.55 21.32
N TRP A 29 0.42 31.24 22.57
CA TRP A 29 0.68 29.93 23.17
C TRP A 29 -0.14 28.83 22.46
N TYR A 30 -1.44 29.04 22.26
CA TYR A 30 -2.33 28.09 21.59
C TYR A 30 -1.89 27.80 20.15
N ARG A 31 -1.55 28.83 19.37
CA ARG A 31 -1.04 28.65 18.00
C ARG A 31 0.25 27.83 17.98
N ARG A 32 1.19 28.10 18.90
CA ARG A 32 2.42 27.29 19.03
C ARG A 32 2.14 25.86 19.44
N TYR A 33 1.18 25.65 20.34
CA TYR A 33 0.75 24.31 20.74
C TYR A 33 0.16 23.52 19.56
N VAL A 34 -0.78 24.10 18.83
CA VAL A 34 -1.39 23.48 17.64
C VAL A 34 -0.34 23.19 16.57
N ALA A 35 0.57 24.12 16.28
CA ALA A 35 1.64 23.93 15.32
C ALA A 35 2.57 22.74 15.69
N ARG A 36 2.91 22.61 16.98
CA ARG A 36 3.71 21.46 17.48
C ARG A 36 2.95 20.14 17.31
N MET A 37 1.67 20.11 17.62
CA MET A 37 0.85 18.89 17.46
C MET A 37 0.74 18.50 15.99
N GLU A 38 0.55 19.46 15.09
CA GLU A 38 0.48 19.23 13.67
C GLU A 38 1.83 18.75 13.09
N MET A 39 2.95 19.32 13.53
CA MET A 39 4.28 18.85 13.14
C MET A 39 4.51 17.39 13.58
N ARG A 40 4.15 17.04 14.84
CA ARG A 40 4.23 15.66 15.34
C ARG A 40 3.38 14.73 14.50
N ARG A 41 2.15 15.10 14.18
CA ARG A 41 1.24 14.32 13.34
C ARG A 41 1.83 14.07 11.95
N ARG A 42 2.45 15.08 11.34
CA ARG A 42 3.05 14.99 9.99
C ARG A 42 4.24 14.05 9.94
N TYR A 43 5.22 14.22 10.81
CA TYR A 43 6.39 13.33 10.77
C TYR A 43 6.04 11.89 11.19
N THR A 44 5.12 11.71 12.13
CA THR A 44 4.60 10.39 12.48
C THR A 44 3.97 9.70 11.26
N TRP A 45 3.17 10.43 10.51
CA TRP A 45 2.58 9.95 9.27
C TRP A 45 3.66 9.57 8.24
N SER A 46 4.65 10.42 8.03
CA SER A 46 5.76 10.15 7.12
C SER A 46 6.54 8.89 7.51
N ILE A 47 6.75 8.65 8.82
CA ILE A 47 7.41 7.42 9.28
C ILE A 47 6.63 6.18 8.85
N PHE A 48 5.32 6.14 9.11
CA PHE A 48 4.51 4.98 8.72
C PHE A 48 4.53 4.74 7.20
N GLN A 49 4.33 5.80 6.41
CA GLN A 49 4.35 5.68 4.95
C GLN A 49 5.72 5.20 4.42
N SER A 50 6.81 5.78 4.93
CA SER A 50 8.15 5.39 4.48
C SER A 50 8.50 3.95 4.84
N ILE A 51 8.08 3.47 6.02
CA ILE A 51 8.28 2.08 6.42
C ILE A 51 7.42 1.14 5.58
N GLU A 52 6.16 1.50 5.32
CA GLU A 52 5.26 0.72 4.46
C GLU A 52 5.84 0.57 3.06
N TYR A 53 6.21 1.67 2.41
CA TYR A 53 6.78 1.66 1.06
C TYR A 53 8.13 0.90 1.01
N SER A 54 8.98 1.07 2.03
CA SER A 54 10.22 0.26 2.14
C SER A 54 9.90 -1.24 2.23
N GLY A 55 8.84 -1.62 2.96
CA GLY A 55 8.41 -3.01 3.05
C GLY A 55 7.83 -3.56 1.75
N GLU A 56 7.27 -2.72 0.89
CA GLU A 56 6.74 -3.14 -0.42
C GLU A 56 7.86 -3.43 -1.45
N GLN A 57 8.98 -2.73 -1.40
CA GLN A 57 10.17 -3.06 -2.21
C GLN A 57 10.64 -4.51 -1.99
N ASP A 58 10.49 -5.01 -0.77
CA ASP A 58 10.87 -6.38 -0.43
C ASP A 58 9.96 -7.43 -1.09
N GLN A 59 8.82 -7.06 -1.71
CA GLN A 59 7.91 -8.02 -2.36
C GLN A 59 8.53 -8.67 -3.60
N LEU A 60 9.33 -7.94 -4.38
CA LEU A 60 10.08 -8.53 -5.49
C LEU A 60 11.12 -9.53 -4.99
N GLN A 61 11.80 -9.20 -3.90
CA GLN A 61 12.75 -10.11 -3.25
C GLN A 61 12.03 -11.34 -2.70
N LEU A 62 10.84 -11.16 -2.13
CA LEU A 62 9.99 -12.24 -1.67
C LEU A 62 9.57 -13.18 -2.81
N SER A 63 9.20 -12.64 -3.98
CA SER A 63 8.89 -13.45 -5.17
C SER A 63 10.10 -14.28 -5.62
N HIS A 64 11.30 -13.71 -5.61
CA HIS A 64 12.54 -14.44 -5.90
C HIS A 64 12.83 -15.51 -4.86
N PHE A 65 12.62 -15.19 -3.59
CA PHE A 65 12.78 -16.14 -2.49
C PHE A 65 11.81 -17.33 -2.60
N PHE A 66 10.55 -17.10 -2.91
CA PHE A 66 9.59 -18.17 -3.14
C PHE A 66 9.96 -19.02 -4.36
N SER A 67 10.43 -18.42 -5.44
CA SER A 67 10.92 -19.15 -6.60
C SER A 67 12.13 -20.02 -6.25
N PHE A 68 13.04 -19.52 -5.42
CA PHE A 68 14.18 -20.28 -4.90
C PHE A 68 13.71 -21.46 -4.03
N LEU A 69 12.80 -21.24 -3.09
CA LEU A 69 12.22 -22.27 -2.24
C LEU A 69 11.57 -23.37 -3.08
N MET A 70 10.76 -23.00 -4.08
CA MET A 70 10.09 -23.95 -4.96
C MET A 70 11.07 -24.82 -5.73
N ASN A 71 12.10 -24.23 -6.30
CA ASN A 71 13.11 -24.96 -7.05
C ASN A 71 13.86 -25.99 -6.16
N HIS A 72 14.12 -25.64 -4.90
CA HIS A 72 14.77 -26.56 -3.96
C HIS A 72 13.84 -27.68 -3.46
N TYR A 73 12.56 -27.36 -3.17
CA TYR A 73 11.59 -28.35 -2.75
C TYR A 73 11.22 -29.35 -3.86
N VAL A 74 11.10 -28.88 -5.11
CA VAL A 74 10.86 -29.76 -6.26
C VAL A 74 12.04 -30.70 -6.52
N GLN A 75 13.27 -30.26 -6.25
CA GLN A 75 14.47 -31.08 -6.45
C GLN A 75 14.67 -32.13 -5.33
N SER A 76 14.18 -31.89 -4.12
CA SER A 76 14.35 -32.81 -2.98
C SER A 76 13.44 -34.03 -2.98
N GLY A 77 12.46 -34.10 -3.89
CA GLY A 77 11.60 -35.30 -4.06
C GLY A 77 10.72 -35.67 -2.85
N GLU A 78 10.64 -34.83 -1.84
CA GLU A 78 9.83 -35.06 -0.66
C GLU A 78 8.35 -34.77 -0.91
N THR A 79 7.52 -35.79 -0.69
CA THR A 79 6.06 -35.79 -0.92
C THR A 79 5.26 -34.81 -0.05
N GLY A 80 5.92 -34.01 0.78
CA GLY A 80 5.28 -33.05 1.69
C GLY A 80 5.00 -31.66 1.11
N GLY A 81 5.58 -31.33 -0.06
CA GLY A 81 5.49 -30.00 -0.67
C GLY A 81 4.29 -29.73 -1.59
N ASP A 82 3.38 -30.69 -1.70
CA ASP A 82 2.34 -30.72 -2.73
C ASP A 82 1.36 -29.53 -2.69
N TRP A 83 1.01 -29.03 -1.51
CA TRP A 83 0.06 -27.92 -1.39
C TRP A 83 0.67 -26.56 -1.77
N LEU A 84 1.97 -26.34 -1.50
CA LEU A 84 2.66 -25.11 -1.82
C LEU A 84 2.99 -25.03 -3.31
N SER A 85 3.39 -26.19 -3.91
CA SER A 85 3.57 -26.31 -5.34
C SER A 85 2.27 -26.02 -6.08
N HIS A 86 1.13 -26.52 -5.59
CA HIS A 86 -0.19 -26.19 -6.15
C HIS A 86 -0.64 -24.75 -5.92
N LEU A 87 -0.13 -24.09 -4.88
CA LEU A 87 -0.42 -22.68 -4.61
C LEU A 87 0.40 -21.73 -5.49
N LEU A 88 1.63 -22.11 -5.84
CA LEU A 88 2.63 -21.27 -6.50
C LEU A 88 2.87 -21.66 -7.97
N THR A 89 2.57 -22.90 -8.38
CA THR A 89 2.67 -23.27 -9.80
C THR A 89 1.53 -22.66 -10.57
N PRO A 90 1.80 -21.96 -11.68
CA PRO A 90 0.76 -21.65 -12.65
C PRO A 90 0.18 -23.00 -13.10
N SER A 91 -1.11 -23.19 -12.97
CA SER A 91 -1.79 -24.37 -13.51
C SER A 91 -1.62 -24.34 -15.04
N GLY A 92 -0.50 -24.84 -15.50
CA GLY A 92 -0.27 -25.07 -16.92
C GLY A 92 -0.79 -26.44 -17.30
N HIS A 93 -2.08 -26.58 -17.33
CA HIS A 93 -2.84 -27.40 -18.28
C HIS A 93 -4.30 -26.96 -18.18
N PRO A 94 -4.97 -26.65 -19.28
CA PRO A 94 -6.40 -26.50 -19.33
C PRO A 94 -7.05 -27.89 -19.30
N GLY A 95 -6.89 -28.61 -18.20
CA GLY A 95 -7.76 -29.67 -17.78
C GLY A 95 -8.86 -29.02 -16.97
N ASP A 96 -9.90 -28.62 -17.66
CA ASP A 96 -11.15 -28.17 -17.11
C ASP A 96 -11.67 -29.26 -16.16
N ASN A 97 -11.27 -29.20 -14.90
CA ASN A 97 -12.00 -29.96 -13.87
C ASN A 97 -13.38 -29.36 -13.87
N SER A 98 -14.33 -30.09 -14.42
CA SER A 98 -15.70 -29.62 -14.66
C SER A 98 -16.23 -28.98 -13.38
N ASP A 99 -16.98 -27.89 -13.49
CA ASP A 99 -17.64 -27.23 -12.35
C ASP A 99 -18.38 -28.25 -11.47
N THR A 100 -18.80 -29.39 -12.05
CA THR A 100 -19.40 -30.56 -11.37
C THR A 100 -18.50 -31.29 -10.40
N GLU A 101 -17.19 -31.46 -10.67
CA GLU A 101 -16.26 -32.10 -9.70
C GLU A 101 -16.00 -31.22 -8.49
N GLN A 102 -15.96 -29.90 -8.70
CA GLN A 102 -15.78 -28.94 -7.62
C GLN A 102 -17.04 -28.74 -6.78
N GLU A 103 -18.24 -28.90 -7.36
CA GLU A 103 -19.50 -28.93 -6.61
C GLU A 103 -19.57 -30.12 -5.64
N ALA A 104 -19.14 -31.29 -6.08
CA ALA A 104 -19.04 -32.47 -5.22
C ALA A 104 -18.10 -32.27 -4.02
N GLU A 105 -17.13 -31.36 -4.13
CA GLU A 105 -16.13 -31.14 -3.08
C GLU A 105 -16.72 -30.48 -1.82
N TYR A 106 -17.56 -29.46 -1.92
CA TYR A 106 -18.19 -28.84 -0.73
C TYR A 106 -19.38 -29.64 -0.24
N GLU A 107 -20.07 -30.38 -1.10
CA GLU A 107 -21.20 -31.25 -0.69
C GLU A 107 -20.75 -32.38 0.21
N SER A 108 -19.53 -32.88 0.03
CA SER A 108 -18.93 -33.91 0.87
C SER A 108 -18.67 -33.46 2.32
N ILE A 109 -18.65 -32.16 2.60
CA ILE A 109 -18.37 -31.62 3.93
C ILE A 109 -19.64 -31.64 4.77
N ASN A 110 -19.68 -32.53 5.78
CA ASN A 110 -20.81 -32.63 6.69
C ASN A 110 -20.89 -31.41 7.62
N VAL A 111 -22.10 -30.87 7.80
CA VAL A 111 -22.40 -29.83 8.80
C VAL A 111 -22.89 -30.49 10.06
N PRO A 112 -22.15 -30.44 11.18
CA PRO A 112 -22.57 -31.08 12.43
C PRO A 112 -23.92 -30.56 12.94
N ASP A 113 -24.70 -31.40 13.60
CA ASP A 113 -25.97 -30.95 14.21
C ASP A 113 -25.77 -29.92 15.32
N SER A 114 -24.60 -29.95 15.95
CA SER A 114 -24.17 -28.96 16.95
C SER A 114 -23.86 -27.57 16.37
N TYR A 115 -23.84 -27.43 15.05
CA TYR A 115 -23.58 -26.12 14.42
C TYR A 115 -24.80 -25.20 14.56
N THR A 116 -24.61 -24.10 15.29
CA THR A 116 -25.67 -23.11 15.59
C THR A 116 -25.63 -21.87 14.69
N GLY A 117 -24.63 -21.80 13.80
CA GLY A 117 -24.50 -20.67 12.86
C GLY A 117 -25.51 -20.73 11.69
N PRO A 118 -25.47 -19.75 10.79
CA PRO A 118 -26.39 -19.66 9.66
C PRO A 118 -26.18 -20.82 8.68
N ARG A 119 -27.28 -21.38 8.20
CA ARG A 119 -27.33 -22.35 7.10
C ARG A 119 -27.76 -21.61 5.85
N LEU A 120 -26.87 -21.50 4.86
CA LEU A 120 -27.14 -20.78 3.63
C LEU A 120 -27.82 -21.69 2.59
N SER A 121 -28.77 -21.13 1.86
CA SER A 121 -29.38 -21.74 0.68
C SER A 121 -29.23 -20.81 -0.53
N PHE A 122 -28.99 -21.38 -1.70
CA PHE A 122 -28.79 -20.61 -2.92
C PHE A 122 -29.98 -20.76 -3.87
N PRO A 123 -30.41 -19.66 -4.55
CA PRO A 123 -29.82 -18.31 -4.54
C PRO A 123 -29.98 -17.58 -3.19
N LEU A 124 -28.96 -16.78 -2.83
CA LEU A 124 -28.96 -16.00 -1.59
C LEU A 124 -30.03 -14.90 -1.60
N THR A 125 -30.56 -14.63 -0.40
CA THR A 125 -31.52 -13.55 -0.17
C THR A 125 -30.94 -12.43 0.70
N VAL A 126 -31.61 -11.27 0.74
CA VAL A 126 -31.26 -10.16 1.64
C VAL A 126 -31.31 -10.57 3.11
N ALA A 127 -32.17 -11.53 3.46
CA ALA A 127 -32.28 -12.07 4.81
C ALA A 127 -31.00 -12.87 5.18
N ASP A 128 -30.45 -13.62 4.23
CA ASP A 128 -29.19 -14.36 4.43
C ASP A 128 -28.02 -13.40 4.63
N ALA A 129 -27.89 -12.37 3.80
CA ALA A 129 -26.86 -11.34 3.98
C ALA A 129 -26.99 -10.61 5.33
N SER A 130 -28.22 -10.29 5.75
CA SER A 130 -28.49 -9.67 7.05
C SER A 130 -28.14 -10.61 8.21
N THR A 131 -28.33 -11.90 8.03
CA THR A 131 -27.96 -12.93 9.02
C THR A 131 -26.44 -13.06 9.12
N LEU A 132 -25.72 -13.08 7.98
CA LEU A 132 -24.25 -13.09 7.95
C LEU A 132 -23.67 -11.87 8.69
N LEU A 133 -24.20 -10.66 8.44
CA LEU A 133 -23.78 -9.45 9.15
C LEU A 133 -23.96 -9.56 10.68
N LYS A 134 -25.08 -10.13 11.14
CA LYS A 134 -25.34 -10.35 12.58
C LYS A 134 -24.37 -11.38 13.16
N THR A 135 -24.16 -12.49 12.46
CA THR A 135 -23.26 -13.58 12.85
C THR A 135 -21.83 -13.07 13.03
N PHE A 136 -21.32 -12.34 12.05
CA PHE A 136 -19.96 -11.82 12.12
C PHE A 136 -19.79 -10.68 13.13
N LYS A 137 -20.83 -9.87 13.36
CA LYS A 137 -20.84 -8.92 14.49
C LYS A 137 -20.72 -9.60 15.84
N GLN A 138 -21.25 -10.82 15.98
CA GLN A 138 -21.15 -11.66 17.18
C GLN A 138 -19.86 -12.47 17.21
N GLN A 139 -18.93 -12.27 16.27
CA GLN A 139 -17.66 -12.99 16.13
C GLN A 139 -17.84 -14.50 15.95
N GLN A 140 -18.98 -14.92 15.39
CA GLN A 140 -19.23 -16.32 15.04
C GLN A 140 -18.75 -16.59 13.61
N GLN A 141 -18.26 -17.81 13.37
CA GLN A 141 -17.76 -18.23 12.06
C GLN A 141 -18.87 -18.89 11.23
N LEU A 142 -18.83 -18.68 9.92
CA LEU A 142 -19.62 -19.44 8.96
C LEU A 142 -18.98 -20.81 8.78
N HIS A 143 -19.78 -21.87 8.66
CA HIS A 143 -19.25 -23.22 8.43
C HIS A 143 -18.52 -23.32 7.08
N GLY A 144 -17.40 -24.05 7.02
CA GLY A 144 -16.54 -24.15 5.84
C GLY A 144 -17.26 -24.60 4.56
N ARG A 145 -18.27 -25.50 4.69
CA ARG A 145 -19.15 -25.90 3.58
C ARG A 145 -19.80 -24.68 2.91
N TYR A 146 -20.41 -23.80 3.70
CA TYR A 146 -21.11 -22.62 3.17
C TYR A 146 -20.14 -21.56 2.64
N VAL A 147 -18.92 -21.47 3.21
CA VAL A 147 -17.85 -20.61 2.65
C VAL A 147 -17.47 -21.08 1.25
N LEU A 148 -17.19 -22.37 1.08
CA LEU A 148 -16.83 -22.94 -0.21
C LEU A 148 -17.97 -22.80 -1.22
N GLN A 149 -19.21 -23.07 -0.82
CA GLN A 149 -20.38 -22.93 -1.69
C GLN A 149 -20.56 -21.47 -2.15
N LEU A 150 -20.43 -20.48 -1.24
CA LEU A 150 -20.49 -19.06 -1.56
C LEU A 150 -19.39 -18.67 -2.58
N LEU A 151 -18.17 -19.14 -2.37
CA LEU A 151 -17.04 -18.86 -3.27
C LEU A 151 -17.27 -19.45 -4.66
N HIS A 152 -17.83 -20.66 -4.76
CA HIS A 152 -18.19 -21.27 -6.02
C HIS A 152 -19.22 -20.46 -6.80
N GLU A 153 -20.31 -20.06 -6.16
CA GLU A 153 -21.35 -19.26 -6.81
C GLU A 153 -20.79 -17.88 -7.22
N THR A 154 -19.96 -17.29 -6.37
CA THR A 154 -19.26 -16.03 -6.70
C THR A 154 -18.37 -16.18 -7.93
N ARG A 155 -17.59 -17.27 -8.01
CA ARG A 155 -16.75 -17.57 -9.16
C ARG A 155 -17.58 -17.68 -10.45
N LYS A 156 -18.70 -18.42 -10.43
CA LYS A 156 -19.59 -18.55 -11.58
C LYS A 156 -20.11 -17.19 -12.06
N THR A 157 -20.48 -16.31 -11.12
CA THR A 157 -20.96 -14.96 -11.43
C THR A 157 -19.84 -14.09 -12.02
N LEU A 158 -18.65 -14.09 -11.41
CA LEU A 158 -17.52 -13.27 -11.86
C LEU A 158 -16.96 -13.70 -13.22
N LYS A 159 -17.00 -15.00 -13.56
CA LYS A 159 -16.63 -15.50 -14.89
C LYS A 159 -17.46 -14.89 -16.03
N GLN A 160 -18.70 -14.48 -15.74
CA GLN A 160 -19.60 -13.87 -16.72
C GLN A 160 -19.42 -12.34 -16.81
N MET A 161 -18.70 -11.74 -15.87
CA MET A 161 -18.50 -10.29 -15.82
C MET A 161 -17.36 -9.84 -16.72
N PRO A 162 -17.49 -8.67 -17.39
CA PRO A 162 -16.40 -8.10 -18.19
C PRO A 162 -15.25 -7.60 -17.28
N ASN A 163 -14.08 -7.34 -17.90
CA ASN A 163 -12.94 -6.75 -17.20
C ASN A 163 -13.22 -5.33 -16.71
N ILE A 164 -14.01 -4.57 -17.45
CA ILE A 164 -14.46 -3.22 -17.11
C ILE A 164 -15.97 -3.27 -16.98
N THR A 165 -16.48 -3.05 -15.77
CA THR A 165 -17.91 -3.00 -15.51
C THR A 165 -18.45 -1.58 -15.67
N HIS A 166 -19.75 -1.47 -15.95
CA HIS A 166 -20.42 -0.18 -16.13
C HIS A 166 -21.60 -0.05 -15.16
N ILE A 167 -21.74 1.13 -14.56
CA ILE A 167 -22.84 1.44 -13.65
C ILE A 167 -23.33 2.87 -13.89
N SER A 168 -24.63 3.11 -13.72
CA SER A 168 -25.21 4.42 -13.96
C SER A 168 -25.98 4.95 -12.76
N THR A 169 -25.89 6.27 -12.55
CA THR A 169 -26.67 7.00 -11.54
C THR A 169 -28.13 7.24 -11.97
N CYS A 170 -28.51 6.87 -13.19
CA CYS A 170 -29.84 7.14 -13.75
C CYS A 170 -30.99 6.54 -12.93
N TYR A 171 -30.76 5.35 -12.35
CA TYR A 171 -31.80 4.62 -11.59
C TYR A 171 -31.73 4.86 -10.09
N SER A 172 -30.54 5.02 -9.54
CA SER A 172 -30.29 5.00 -8.10
C SER A 172 -30.10 6.38 -7.46
N LYS A 173 -30.04 7.44 -8.24
CA LYS A 173 -29.73 8.82 -7.81
C LYS A 173 -28.34 9.01 -7.22
N GLU A 174 -27.73 8.03 -6.60
CA GLU A 174 -26.41 8.09 -5.96
C GLU A 174 -25.73 6.72 -5.97
N ILE A 175 -24.45 6.67 -6.33
CA ILE A 175 -23.59 5.50 -6.20
C ILE A 175 -22.60 5.74 -5.06
N THR A 176 -22.35 4.74 -4.24
CA THR A 176 -21.38 4.79 -3.16
C THR A 176 -20.10 4.09 -3.61
N ILE A 177 -18.95 4.80 -3.55
CA ILE A 177 -17.64 4.25 -3.91
C ILE A 177 -16.80 4.17 -2.65
N CYS A 178 -16.37 2.96 -2.32
CA CYS A 178 -15.49 2.64 -1.19
C CYS A 178 -14.11 2.25 -1.72
N GLY A 179 -13.05 2.68 -1.03
CA GLY A 179 -11.68 2.22 -1.23
C GLY A 179 -11.33 1.04 -0.33
N ASP A 180 -10.05 0.86 -0.09
CA ASP A 180 -9.44 -0.24 0.66
C ASP A 180 -10.13 -0.49 2.00
N LEU A 181 -10.42 -1.75 2.29
CA LEU A 181 -11.05 -2.17 3.55
C LEU A 181 -10.10 -2.97 4.46
N HIS A 182 -9.16 -3.70 3.89
CA HIS A 182 -8.11 -4.44 4.60
C HIS A 182 -8.62 -5.21 5.82
N GLY A 183 -9.64 -6.05 5.64
CA GLY A 183 -10.19 -6.88 6.72
C GLY A 183 -10.76 -6.09 7.91
N LYS A 184 -11.06 -4.79 7.76
CA LYS A 184 -11.67 -3.95 8.79
C LYS A 184 -13.20 -4.09 8.75
N LEU A 185 -13.72 -5.20 9.25
CA LEU A 185 -15.15 -5.49 9.29
C LEU A 185 -15.97 -4.38 9.98
N ASP A 186 -15.45 -3.80 11.06
CA ASP A 186 -16.13 -2.71 11.78
C ASP A 186 -16.32 -1.46 10.90
N ASP A 187 -15.37 -1.17 9.99
CA ASP A 187 -15.49 -0.09 9.03
C ASP A 187 -16.57 -0.37 7.99
N LEU A 188 -16.61 -1.58 7.42
CA LEU A 188 -17.64 -2.01 6.49
C LEU A 188 -19.04 -1.92 7.14
N MET A 189 -19.19 -2.42 8.36
CA MET A 189 -20.45 -2.33 9.11
C MET A 189 -20.86 -0.87 9.39
N LEU A 190 -19.88 0.01 9.67
CA LEU A 190 -20.15 1.43 9.88
C LEU A 190 -20.59 2.14 8.59
N ILE A 191 -20.00 1.78 7.43
CA ILE A 191 -20.42 2.27 6.11
C ILE A 191 -21.88 1.87 5.88
N PHE A 192 -22.22 0.60 6.06
CA PHE A 192 -23.59 0.11 5.88
C PHE A 192 -24.58 0.73 6.86
N TYR A 193 -24.18 0.93 8.11
CA TYR A 193 -25.01 1.62 9.09
C TYR A 193 -25.32 3.07 8.69
N LYS A 194 -24.32 3.80 8.18
CA LYS A 194 -24.45 5.21 7.80
C LYS A 194 -25.16 5.41 6.46
N ASN A 195 -24.93 4.53 5.50
CA ASN A 195 -25.37 4.70 4.12
C ASN A 195 -26.52 3.76 3.73
N GLY A 196 -26.75 2.71 4.49
CA GLY A 196 -27.67 1.60 4.19
C GLY A 196 -26.99 0.44 3.51
N LEU A 197 -27.65 -0.71 3.51
CA LEU A 197 -27.18 -1.90 2.82
C LEU A 197 -27.23 -1.72 1.30
N PRO A 198 -26.39 -2.45 0.53
CA PRO A 198 -26.49 -2.50 -0.92
C PRO A 198 -27.89 -2.91 -1.39
N SER A 199 -28.39 -2.23 -2.40
CA SER A 199 -29.67 -2.50 -3.06
C SER A 199 -29.68 -1.79 -4.43
N PRO A 200 -30.66 -2.06 -5.31
CA PRO A 200 -30.80 -1.33 -6.58
C PRO A 200 -30.93 0.19 -6.40
N GLU A 201 -31.49 0.67 -5.29
CA GLU A 201 -31.59 2.10 -4.97
C GLU A 201 -30.31 2.66 -4.34
N LYS A 202 -29.44 1.79 -3.87
CA LYS A 202 -28.16 2.12 -3.22
C LYS A 202 -27.03 1.23 -3.73
N PRO A 203 -26.60 1.43 -4.96
CA PRO A 203 -25.51 0.67 -5.53
C PRO A 203 -24.16 1.06 -4.94
N TYR A 204 -23.23 0.09 -4.96
CA TYR A 204 -21.89 0.23 -4.41
C TYR A 204 -20.82 -0.20 -5.40
N VAL A 205 -19.71 0.51 -5.37
CA VAL A 205 -18.43 0.10 -5.97
C VAL A 205 -17.42 -0.04 -4.84
N PHE A 206 -16.88 -1.22 -4.66
CA PHE A 206 -15.75 -1.51 -3.76
C PHE A 206 -14.49 -1.67 -4.59
N ASN A 207 -13.51 -0.85 -4.35
CA ASN A 207 -12.40 -0.63 -5.27
C ASN A 207 -11.12 -1.39 -4.88
N GLY A 208 -11.24 -2.66 -4.51
CA GLY A 208 -10.12 -3.54 -4.20
C GLY A 208 -9.61 -3.45 -2.77
N ASP A 209 -8.61 -4.26 -2.47
CA ASP A 209 -7.95 -4.38 -1.16
C ASP A 209 -8.92 -4.68 -0.03
N PHE A 210 -9.65 -5.78 -0.20
CA PHE A 210 -10.63 -6.24 0.80
C PHE A 210 -9.95 -6.98 1.94
N VAL A 211 -8.82 -7.62 1.66
CA VAL A 211 -8.11 -8.55 2.53
C VAL A 211 -6.80 -7.99 3.06
N ASP A 212 -6.12 -8.78 3.88
CA ASP A 212 -4.84 -8.49 4.52
C ASP A 212 -4.89 -7.42 5.62
N ARG A 213 -3.87 -7.40 6.48
CA ARG A 213 -3.62 -6.42 7.57
C ARG A 213 -4.68 -6.39 8.67
N GLY A 214 -5.94 -6.57 8.34
CA GLY A 214 -7.04 -6.71 9.30
C GLY A 214 -7.19 -8.15 9.80
N LYS A 215 -8.08 -8.37 10.77
CA LYS A 215 -8.32 -9.68 11.38
C LYS A 215 -9.57 -10.39 10.86
N ASN A 216 -10.35 -9.72 10.01
CA ASN A 216 -11.64 -10.19 9.54
C ASN A 216 -11.75 -10.09 8.01
N SER A 217 -10.66 -10.42 7.31
CA SER A 217 -10.61 -10.33 5.85
C SER A 217 -11.61 -11.29 5.20
N LEU A 218 -11.69 -12.50 5.73
CA LEU A 218 -12.60 -13.52 5.21
C LEU A 218 -14.07 -13.11 5.42
N GLU A 219 -14.42 -12.57 6.58
CA GLU A 219 -15.78 -12.07 6.84
C GLU A 219 -16.15 -10.90 5.92
N VAL A 220 -15.18 -10.01 5.63
CA VAL A 220 -15.38 -8.89 4.68
C VAL A 220 -15.71 -9.45 3.30
N ILE A 221 -14.89 -10.34 2.73
CA ILE A 221 -15.15 -10.87 1.38
C ILE A 221 -16.42 -11.70 1.32
N ILE A 222 -16.77 -12.48 2.35
CA ILE A 222 -18.03 -13.23 2.41
C ILE A 222 -19.23 -12.27 2.31
N ILE A 223 -19.22 -11.16 3.03
CA ILE A 223 -20.29 -10.15 2.97
C ILE A 223 -20.36 -9.50 1.59
N LEU A 224 -19.20 -9.11 1.03
CA LEU A 224 -19.16 -8.45 -0.28
C LEU A 224 -19.64 -9.39 -1.38
N PHE A 225 -19.20 -10.65 -1.37
CA PHE A 225 -19.64 -11.68 -2.33
C PHE A 225 -21.10 -12.03 -2.17
N ALA A 226 -21.63 -12.10 -0.94
CA ALA A 226 -23.06 -12.31 -0.73
C ALA A 226 -23.89 -11.19 -1.36
N PHE A 227 -23.52 -9.92 -1.18
CA PHE A 227 -24.21 -8.81 -1.82
C PHE A 227 -24.02 -8.77 -3.34
N LEU A 228 -22.86 -9.17 -3.86
CA LEU A 228 -22.65 -9.32 -5.30
C LEU A 228 -23.59 -10.36 -5.91
N LEU A 229 -23.76 -11.51 -5.25
CA LEU A 229 -24.66 -12.56 -5.72
C LEU A 229 -26.15 -12.13 -5.68
N ILE A 230 -26.53 -11.33 -4.69
CA ILE A 230 -27.90 -10.82 -4.56
C ILE A 230 -28.17 -9.69 -5.58
N TYR A 231 -27.18 -8.83 -5.82
CA TYR A 231 -27.30 -7.63 -6.66
C TYR A 231 -26.15 -7.51 -7.65
N PRO A 232 -26.01 -8.41 -8.63
CA PRO A 232 -24.84 -8.45 -9.53
C PRO A 232 -24.72 -7.22 -10.44
N ASN A 233 -25.80 -6.45 -10.64
CA ASN A 233 -25.79 -5.23 -11.44
C ASN A 233 -25.60 -3.94 -10.60
N ASP A 234 -25.65 -4.03 -9.27
CA ASP A 234 -25.64 -2.88 -8.38
C ASP A 234 -24.49 -2.92 -7.36
N VAL A 235 -23.80 -4.05 -7.25
CA VAL A 235 -22.59 -4.22 -6.43
C VAL A 235 -21.43 -4.60 -7.32
N HIS A 236 -20.46 -3.71 -7.42
CA HIS A 236 -19.27 -3.88 -8.24
C HIS A 236 -18.05 -4.02 -7.35
N LEU A 237 -17.23 -5.02 -7.63
CA LEU A 237 -15.99 -5.31 -6.91
C LEU A 237 -14.82 -5.23 -7.88
N ASN A 238 -13.93 -4.25 -7.76
CA ASN A 238 -12.71 -4.20 -8.54
C ASN A 238 -11.62 -5.01 -7.83
N ARG A 239 -10.69 -5.58 -8.58
CA ARG A 239 -9.50 -6.23 -8.06
C ARG A 239 -8.53 -5.18 -7.53
N GLY A 240 -7.99 -5.37 -6.32
CA GLY A 240 -6.87 -4.64 -5.77
C GLY A 240 -5.57 -5.45 -5.88
N ASN A 241 -4.47 -4.86 -5.47
CA ASN A 241 -3.17 -5.54 -5.47
C ASN A 241 -3.03 -6.55 -4.31
N HIS A 242 -3.88 -6.45 -3.28
CA HIS A 242 -3.96 -7.45 -2.21
C HIS A 242 -4.89 -8.63 -2.55
N GLU A 243 -5.61 -8.61 -3.64
CA GLU A 243 -6.29 -9.79 -4.18
C GLU A 243 -5.30 -10.63 -5.01
N ASP A 244 -4.19 -11.03 -4.34
CA ASP A 244 -3.04 -11.75 -4.88
C ASP A 244 -2.46 -12.71 -3.83
N HIS A 245 -2.29 -13.98 -4.18
CA HIS A 245 -1.89 -15.00 -3.23
C HIS A 245 -0.48 -14.79 -2.65
N ILE A 246 0.47 -14.22 -3.42
CA ILE A 246 1.83 -13.92 -2.94
C ILE A 246 1.78 -12.79 -1.91
N VAL A 247 0.97 -11.76 -2.16
CA VAL A 247 0.75 -10.66 -1.23
C VAL A 247 0.08 -11.17 0.05
N ASN A 248 -0.90 -12.06 -0.06
CA ASN A 248 -1.65 -12.63 1.07
C ASN A 248 -0.80 -13.48 2.01
N LEU A 249 0.24 -14.14 1.50
CA LEU A 249 1.20 -14.85 2.35
C LEU A 249 1.91 -13.90 3.32
N ARG A 250 2.28 -12.71 2.85
CA ARG A 250 3.04 -11.73 3.64
C ARG A 250 2.18 -10.92 4.60
N TYR A 251 0.97 -10.51 4.17
CA TYR A 251 0.17 -9.54 4.91
C TYR A 251 -0.96 -10.14 5.74
N GLY A 252 -1.04 -11.46 5.80
CA GLY A 252 -1.72 -12.19 6.86
C GLY A 252 -3.04 -12.84 6.49
N PHE A 253 -3.60 -12.66 5.29
CA PHE A 253 -4.86 -13.29 4.91
C PHE A 253 -4.75 -14.83 4.86
N THR A 254 -3.65 -15.36 4.31
CA THR A 254 -3.39 -16.81 4.30
C THR A 254 -3.39 -17.38 5.71
N LYS A 255 -2.67 -16.74 6.64
CA LYS A 255 -2.63 -17.12 8.06
C LYS A 255 -4.02 -17.06 8.71
N GLU A 256 -4.78 -15.98 8.44
CA GLU A 256 -6.13 -15.81 8.95
C GLU A 256 -7.04 -16.99 8.57
N VAL A 257 -7.05 -17.36 7.27
CA VAL A 257 -7.90 -18.47 6.77
C VAL A 257 -7.49 -19.81 7.37
N MET A 258 -6.18 -20.10 7.43
CA MET A 258 -5.68 -21.35 8.01
C MET A 258 -6.00 -21.49 9.49
N GLN A 259 -5.88 -20.41 10.27
CA GLN A 259 -6.26 -20.41 11.69
C GLN A 259 -7.76 -20.60 11.92
N LYS A 260 -8.60 -19.95 11.10
CA LYS A 260 -10.06 -20.03 11.22
C LYS A 260 -10.64 -21.36 10.74
N TYR A 261 -10.05 -21.95 9.68
CA TYR A 261 -10.61 -23.12 8.98
C TYR A 261 -9.58 -24.24 8.82
N LYS A 262 -9.04 -24.73 9.94
CA LYS A 262 -7.97 -25.76 9.98
C LYS A 262 -8.18 -26.92 9.01
N ALA A 263 -9.38 -27.52 8.98
CA ALA A 263 -9.67 -28.68 8.15
C ALA A 263 -9.87 -28.38 6.67
N CYS A 264 -10.42 -27.23 6.31
CA CYS A 264 -10.74 -26.84 4.93
C CYS A 264 -10.05 -25.55 4.47
N GLY A 265 -9.14 -25.00 5.28
CA GLY A 265 -8.45 -23.74 4.99
C GLY A 265 -7.70 -23.76 3.64
N LYS A 266 -7.00 -24.86 3.33
CA LYS A 266 -6.31 -25.03 2.03
C LYS A 266 -7.28 -24.98 0.85
N LYS A 267 -8.44 -25.64 0.96
CA LYS A 267 -9.48 -25.62 -0.08
C LYS A 267 -10.06 -24.22 -0.27
N ILE A 268 -10.34 -23.54 0.85
CA ILE A 268 -10.84 -22.15 0.83
C ILE A 268 -9.82 -21.24 0.17
N LEU A 269 -8.53 -21.31 0.53
CA LEU A 269 -7.49 -20.47 -0.07
C LEU A 269 -7.34 -20.69 -1.56
N ARG A 270 -7.32 -21.96 -2.02
CA ARG A 270 -7.26 -22.28 -3.46
C ARG A 270 -8.42 -21.67 -4.22
N LEU A 271 -9.63 -21.82 -3.70
CA LEU A 271 -10.82 -21.29 -4.36
C LEU A 271 -10.90 -19.76 -4.31
N VAL A 272 -10.49 -19.13 -3.20
CA VAL A 272 -10.40 -17.67 -3.09
C VAL A 272 -9.42 -17.08 -4.10
N GLN A 273 -8.26 -17.71 -4.30
CA GLN A 273 -7.27 -17.26 -5.30
C GLN A 273 -7.84 -17.31 -6.72
N ASP A 274 -8.59 -18.37 -7.03
CA ASP A 274 -9.28 -18.49 -8.30
C ASP A 274 -10.34 -17.38 -8.45
N VAL A 275 -11.16 -17.15 -7.42
CA VAL A 275 -12.15 -16.05 -7.38
C VAL A 275 -11.48 -14.69 -7.58
N PHE A 276 -10.37 -14.41 -6.91
CA PHE A 276 -9.64 -13.14 -7.03
C PHE A 276 -9.15 -12.88 -8.45
N SER A 277 -8.70 -13.90 -9.16
CA SER A 277 -8.27 -13.77 -10.55
C SER A 277 -9.42 -13.41 -11.52
N TRP A 278 -10.66 -13.68 -11.14
CA TRP A 278 -11.87 -13.33 -11.90
C TRP A 278 -12.47 -11.97 -11.55
N LEU A 279 -11.96 -11.25 -10.54
CA LEU A 279 -12.45 -9.92 -10.21
C LEU A 279 -12.25 -8.94 -11.38
N PRO A 280 -13.23 -8.09 -11.70
CA PRO A 280 -13.08 -7.00 -12.67
C PRO A 280 -11.91 -6.07 -12.30
N LEU A 281 -11.31 -5.45 -13.31
CA LEU A 281 -10.14 -4.58 -13.16
C LEU A 281 -10.52 -3.10 -12.97
N ALA A 282 -11.70 -2.72 -13.48
CA ALA A 282 -12.17 -1.34 -13.42
C ALA A 282 -13.69 -1.25 -13.44
N THR A 283 -14.21 -0.10 -13.02
CA THR A 283 -15.63 0.26 -13.16
C THR A 283 -15.75 1.66 -13.78
N ILE A 284 -16.63 1.84 -14.76
CA ILE A 284 -16.94 3.15 -15.35
C ILE A 284 -18.35 3.58 -14.90
N VAL A 285 -18.44 4.76 -14.28
CA VAL A 285 -19.70 5.36 -13.83
C VAL A 285 -20.14 6.41 -14.83
N ASP A 286 -21.40 6.30 -15.31
CA ASP A 286 -22.05 7.22 -16.26
C ASP A 286 -21.20 7.52 -17.51
N SER A 287 -20.35 6.59 -17.94
CA SER A 287 -19.39 6.76 -19.06
C SER A 287 -18.46 7.97 -18.90
N LYS A 288 -18.29 8.51 -17.67
CA LYS A 288 -17.50 9.72 -17.39
C LYS A 288 -16.52 9.59 -16.24
N VAL A 289 -16.71 8.65 -15.35
CA VAL A 289 -15.83 8.48 -14.17
C VAL A 289 -15.23 7.08 -14.20
N LEU A 290 -13.93 7.00 -14.33
CA LEU A 290 -13.17 5.75 -14.25
C LEU A 290 -12.80 5.47 -12.79
N VAL A 291 -13.07 4.25 -12.34
CA VAL A 291 -12.71 3.75 -11.00
C VAL A 291 -11.76 2.58 -11.16
N VAL A 292 -10.52 2.70 -10.71
CA VAL A 292 -9.48 1.66 -10.71
C VAL A 292 -8.80 1.59 -9.35
N HIS A 293 -8.19 0.46 -9.01
CA HIS A 293 -7.59 0.31 -7.69
C HIS A 293 -6.31 1.16 -7.54
N GLY A 294 -5.26 0.88 -8.31
CA GLY A 294 -3.97 1.58 -8.23
C GLY A 294 -3.99 2.89 -9.01
N GLY A 295 -3.85 2.81 -10.31
CA GLY A 295 -3.78 4.02 -11.13
C GLY A 295 -3.71 3.72 -12.63
N ILE A 296 -2.95 4.53 -13.33
CA ILE A 296 -2.78 4.46 -14.78
C ILE A 296 -1.31 4.69 -15.15
N SER A 297 -0.95 4.41 -16.38
CA SER A 297 0.34 4.77 -16.97
C SER A 297 0.13 5.53 -18.30
N ASP A 298 1.21 5.96 -18.91
CA ASP A 298 1.21 6.56 -20.26
C ASP A 298 0.86 5.56 -21.36
N THR A 299 1.00 4.25 -21.08
CA THR A 299 0.63 3.14 -21.97
C THR A 299 -0.73 2.52 -21.65
N THR A 300 -1.46 3.01 -20.65
CA THR A 300 -2.77 2.46 -20.27
C THR A 300 -3.77 2.59 -21.44
N ASP A 301 -4.36 1.46 -21.83
CA ASP A 301 -5.34 1.33 -22.89
C ASP A 301 -6.57 0.57 -22.41
N LEU A 302 -7.72 1.26 -22.26
CA LEU A 302 -8.94 0.68 -21.71
C LEU A 302 -9.58 -0.36 -22.69
N ASP A 303 -9.43 -0.18 -23.99
CA ASP A 303 -9.97 -1.11 -24.97
C ASP A 303 -9.17 -2.42 -24.95
N PHE A 304 -7.85 -2.30 -24.87
CA PHE A 304 -6.97 -3.47 -24.71
C PHE A 304 -7.23 -4.16 -23.36
N LEU A 305 -7.33 -3.40 -22.25
CA LEU A 305 -7.64 -3.91 -20.92
C LEU A 305 -8.97 -4.69 -20.90
N ALA A 306 -9.98 -4.23 -21.64
CA ALA A 306 -11.26 -4.91 -21.75
C ALA A 306 -11.15 -6.28 -22.44
N SER A 307 -10.13 -6.48 -23.31
CA SER A 307 -9.91 -7.71 -24.08
C SER A 307 -9.00 -8.74 -23.41
N ILE A 308 -8.29 -8.38 -22.34
CA ILE A 308 -7.35 -9.26 -21.64
C ILE A 308 -8.08 -10.44 -20.99
N ASP A 309 -7.51 -11.65 -21.08
CA ASP A 309 -7.90 -12.76 -20.21
C ASP A 309 -7.31 -12.58 -18.81
N ARG A 310 -8.05 -11.84 -17.95
CA ARG A 310 -7.58 -11.49 -16.62
C ARG A 310 -7.30 -12.67 -15.70
N HIS A 311 -7.97 -13.80 -15.93
CA HIS A 311 -7.81 -15.03 -15.14
C HIS A 311 -6.41 -15.65 -15.24
N ARG A 312 -5.72 -15.46 -16.37
CA ARG A 312 -4.34 -15.93 -16.56
C ARG A 312 -3.36 -15.31 -15.56
N PHE A 313 -3.69 -14.14 -14.99
CA PHE A 313 -2.84 -13.37 -14.08
C PHE A 313 -3.29 -13.57 -12.63
N LYS A 314 -3.10 -14.79 -12.11
CA LYS A 314 -3.39 -15.12 -10.69
C LYS A 314 -2.59 -14.26 -9.74
N SER A 315 -1.32 -13.96 -10.06
CA SER A 315 -0.51 -12.96 -9.38
C SER A 315 -0.02 -11.91 -10.38
N ALA A 316 -0.07 -10.64 -9.97
CA ALA A 316 0.56 -9.53 -10.66
C ALA A 316 2.09 -9.48 -10.42
N LEU A 317 2.58 -10.17 -9.37
CA LEU A 317 4.00 -10.28 -9.05
C LEU A 317 4.59 -11.46 -9.83
N ARG A 318 5.27 -11.17 -10.94
CA ARG A 318 5.97 -12.21 -11.72
C ARG A 318 7.28 -12.61 -11.08
N SER A 319 7.52 -13.92 -11.00
CA SER A 319 8.86 -14.45 -10.83
C SER A 319 9.65 -14.20 -12.12
N GLN A 320 10.80 -13.54 -12.02
CA GLN A 320 11.75 -13.38 -13.14
C GLN A 320 12.43 -14.71 -13.53
N ALA A 321 12.02 -15.84 -12.98
CA ALA A 321 12.60 -17.16 -13.25
C ALA A 321 12.55 -17.57 -14.73
N ARG A 322 11.57 -17.07 -15.49
CA ARG A 322 11.50 -17.36 -16.95
C ARG A 322 12.56 -16.65 -17.80
N ALA A 323 13.16 -15.56 -17.30
CA ALA A 323 14.25 -14.84 -18.00
C ALA A 323 15.64 -15.51 -17.84
N LEU A 324 15.77 -16.50 -16.95
CA LEU A 324 17.04 -17.18 -16.66
C LEU A 324 17.17 -18.57 -17.30
N GLU A 325 16.09 -19.09 -17.90
CA GLU A 325 16.12 -20.40 -18.57
C GLU A 325 16.78 -20.41 -19.97
N ASN A 326 17.09 -19.23 -20.52
CA ASN A 326 17.88 -19.11 -21.75
C ASN A 326 19.29 -18.57 -21.47
N PRO A 327 20.31 -19.44 -21.32
CA PRO A 327 21.67 -18.97 -21.05
C PRO A 327 22.29 -18.16 -22.18
N ASN A 328 21.66 -18.08 -23.36
CA ASN A 328 22.13 -17.36 -24.53
C ASN A 328 21.67 -15.90 -24.65
N GLU A 329 20.76 -15.43 -23.78
CA GLU A 329 20.26 -14.04 -23.80
C GLU A 329 20.94 -13.10 -22.79
N LYS A 330 22.09 -13.50 -22.21
CA LYS A 330 22.85 -12.67 -21.25
C LYS A 330 23.41 -11.36 -21.79
N SER A 331 23.15 -10.97 -23.05
CA SER A 331 23.76 -9.78 -23.65
C SER A 331 22.86 -8.54 -23.77
N SER A 332 21.53 -8.62 -23.65
CA SER A 332 20.69 -7.44 -23.90
C SER A 332 20.14 -6.72 -22.65
N THR A 333 19.94 -7.41 -21.55
CA THR A 333 19.40 -6.79 -20.30
C THR A 333 20.44 -6.10 -19.45
N ASN A 334 21.75 -6.35 -19.67
CA ASN A 334 22.84 -5.66 -18.98
C ASN A 334 23.14 -4.25 -19.52
N LEU A 335 22.46 -3.79 -20.58
CA LEU A 335 22.71 -2.45 -21.15
C LEU A 335 21.92 -1.34 -20.44
N CYS A 336 20.84 -1.65 -19.78
CA CYS A 336 20.04 -0.62 -19.07
C CYS A 336 20.55 -0.32 -17.64
N LEU A 337 21.23 -1.26 -16.99
CA LEU A 337 21.84 -1.07 -15.66
C LEU A 337 23.28 -0.55 -15.68
N LYS A 338 23.95 -0.57 -16.85
CA LYS A 338 25.32 -0.05 -16.99
C LYS A 338 25.45 1.41 -17.44
N ALA A 339 24.34 2.10 -17.67
CA ALA A 339 24.37 3.50 -18.08
C ALA A 339 24.66 4.51 -16.95
N GLN A 340 24.87 4.07 -15.71
CA GLN A 340 25.19 4.96 -14.59
C GLN A 340 26.60 4.84 -14.00
N THR A 341 27.46 3.97 -14.51
CA THR A 341 28.86 3.91 -14.03
C THR A 341 29.85 3.75 -15.17
N SER A 342 30.06 4.77 -15.99
CA SER A 342 31.25 4.91 -16.80
C SER A 342 32.21 5.92 -16.18
N SER A 343 33.06 5.46 -15.30
CA SER A 343 34.27 6.22 -14.89
C SER A 343 35.33 6.09 -15.99
N ARG A 344 35.66 7.19 -16.66
CA ARG A 344 36.86 7.27 -17.50
C ARG A 344 38.08 7.44 -16.60
N LEU A 345 39.01 6.48 -16.68
CA LEU A 345 40.34 6.61 -16.09
C LEU A 345 41.17 7.60 -16.94
N ASP A 346 41.84 8.53 -16.30
CA ASP A 346 42.86 9.35 -16.93
C ASP A 346 44.16 8.55 -17.10
N LYS A 347 45.07 9.08 -17.90
CA LYS A 347 46.32 8.39 -18.26
C LYS A 347 47.26 8.14 -17.07
N ASN A 348 46.88 8.49 -15.84
CA ASN A 348 47.65 8.34 -14.61
C ASN A 348 46.94 7.50 -13.54
N GLY A 349 45.87 6.78 -13.86
CA GLY A 349 45.27 5.77 -12.97
C GLY A 349 44.44 6.31 -11.79
N ASN A 350 44.08 7.62 -11.79
CA ASN A 350 43.28 8.19 -10.71
C ASN A 350 41.80 8.34 -11.10
N VAL A 351 40.91 7.90 -10.21
CA VAL A 351 39.46 8.00 -10.37
C VAL A 351 38.96 9.40 -10.00
N ARG A 352 38.69 10.22 -10.99
CA ARG A 352 37.94 11.49 -10.78
C ARG A 352 36.45 11.27 -10.90
N ARG A 353 35.72 11.29 -9.79
CA ARG A 353 34.28 11.39 -9.77
C ARG A 353 33.85 12.83 -10.02
N LYS A 354 33.26 13.12 -11.18
CA LYS A 354 32.52 14.35 -11.41
C LYS A 354 31.11 14.15 -10.85
N LEU A 355 30.77 14.84 -9.78
CA LEU A 355 29.40 15.05 -9.35
C LEU A 355 28.67 15.90 -10.43
N PRO A 356 27.43 15.59 -10.77
CA PRO A 356 26.64 16.48 -11.62
C PRO A 356 26.41 17.79 -10.85
N GLU A 357 26.69 18.90 -11.51
CA GLU A 357 26.40 20.24 -11.02
C GLU A 357 24.90 20.36 -10.81
N THR A 358 24.48 20.45 -9.56
CA THR A 358 23.13 20.88 -9.21
C THR A 358 23.02 22.34 -9.59
N SER A 359 22.20 22.62 -10.63
CA SER A 359 21.73 23.98 -10.88
C SER A 359 21.06 24.49 -9.62
N SER A 360 21.60 25.55 -9.07
CA SER A 360 21.08 26.28 -7.93
C SER A 360 19.66 26.75 -8.20
N ILE A 361 18.68 26.07 -7.61
CA ILE A 361 17.33 26.62 -7.45
C ILE A 361 17.40 27.48 -6.20
N SER A 362 17.37 28.80 -6.42
CA SER A 362 17.29 29.81 -5.40
C SER A 362 16.14 29.53 -4.45
N ALA A 363 16.45 29.61 -3.17
CA ALA A 363 15.49 29.57 -2.08
C ALA A 363 14.40 30.64 -2.31
N THR A 364 13.20 30.18 -2.62
CA THR A 364 12.03 31.07 -2.62
C THR A 364 11.52 31.22 -1.19
N ASP A 365 11.36 32.48 -0.84
CA ASP A 365 10.85 33.09 0.38
C ASP A 365 9.64 32.33 1.02
N PRO A 366 9.64 32.06 2.34
CA PRO A 366 8.54 31.40 3.06
C PRO A 366 7.22 32.17 3.12
N SER A 367 7.12 33.36 2.50
CA SER A 367 5.93 34.22 2.60
C SER A 367 4.78 33.86 1.68
N SER A 368 4.96 32.98 0.68
CA SER A 368 3.92 32.66 -0.30
C SER A 368 2.89 31.60 0.16
N PHE A 369 3.08 30.94 1.30
CA PHE A 369 2.14 29.93 1.83
C PHE A 369 0.97 30.52 2.64
N ARG A 370 0.77 31.84 2.66
CA ARG A 370 -0.19 32.51 3.56
C ARG A 370 -1.56 32.79 2.96
N LYS A 371 -1.90 32.37 1.75
CA LYS A 371 -3.18 32.70 1.09
C LYS A 371 -3.96 31.50 0.59
N GLN A 372 -4.33 30.57 1.48
CA GLN A 372 -5.51 29.72 1.29
C GLN A 372 -6.20 29.49 2.61
N ARG A 373 -6.88 30.51 3.09
CA ARG A 373 -7.82 30.42 4.21
C ARG A 373 -9.21 30.25 3.61
N LEU A 374 -9.82 29.11 3.82
CA LEU A 374 -11.24 28.87 3.57
C LEU A 374 -12.08 29.86 4.39
N VAL A 375 -12.78 30.73 3.68
CA VAL A 375 -13.85 31.55 4.23
C VAL A 375 -15.12 30.70 4.20
N ILE A 376 -15.61 30.32 5.36
CA ILE A 376 -16.96 29.81 5.55
C ILE A 376 -17.82 31.05 5.74
N SER A 377 -18.60 31.44 4.73
CA SER A 377 -19.65 32.44 4.86
C SER A 377 -21.01 31.73 4.92
N SER A 378 -21.67 31.90 6.04
CA SER A 378 -23.08 31.69 6.21
C SER A 378 -23.86 32.75 5.46
N HIS A 379 -24.78 32.39 4.58
CA HIS A 379 -25.74 33.32 4.02
C HIS A 379 -27.15 33.00 4.48
N SER A 380 -27.71 33.97 5.17
CA SER A 380 -29.13 34.15 5.37
C SER A 380 -29.71 34.97 4.21
N SER A 381 -30.91 34.58 3.85
CA SER A 381 -31.81 35.12 2.82
C SER A 381 -32.11 36.62 2.88
N GLY A 382 -32.27 37.22 1.72
CA GLY A 382 -32.90 38.52 1.56
C GLY A 382 -33.14 38.86 0.09
N SER A 383 -34.38 38.90 -0.29
CA SER A 383 -34.94 39.22 -1.60
C SER A 383 -34.82 40.69 -1.95
N SER A 384 -34.58 41.05 -3.22
CA SER A 384 -35.39 42.09 -3.92
C SER A 384 -34.95 42.28 -5.38
N LEU A 385 -35.99 42.49 -6.17
CA LEU A 385 -36.05 42.76 -7.61
C LEU A 385 -35.38 44.09 -8.04
N SER A 386 -34.84 44.13 -9.29
CA SER A 386 -35.25 45.14 -10.27
C SER A 386 -34.63 44.89 -11.67
N ARG A 387 -35.44 45.20 -12.67
CA ARG A 387 -35.28 45.12 -14.12
C ARG A 387 -34.39 46.26 -14.70
N SER A 388 -33.82 45.99 -15.89
CA SER A 388 -33.93 46.77 -17.15
C SER A 388 -32.91 46.24 -18.16
N ASP A 389 -33.31 45.70 -19.26
CA ASP A 389 -33.56 46.17 -20.63
C ASP A 389 -32.34 46.83 -21.34
N GLY A 390 -32.10 46.35 -22.58
CA GLY A 390 -31.30 47.02 -23.60
C GLY A 390 -30.55 46.09 -24.54
N GLU A 391 -31.12 45.67 -25.49
CA GLU A 391 -31.16 45.55 -26.97
C GLU A 391 -29.84 45.78 -27.70
N GLN A 392 -29.58 44.82 -28.70
CA GLN A 392 -29.16 44.97 -30.11
C GLN A 392 -27.72 45.49 -30.38
N ASP A 393 -26.95 44.94 -31.29
CA ASP A 393 -27.08 44.62 -32.72
C ASP A 393 -25.79 43.96 -33.22
N GLY A 394 -25.70 43.06 -34.02
CA GLY A 394 -25.60 42.73 -35.40
C GLY A 394 -24.23 43.03 -36.04
N GLY A 395 -23.64 42.04 -36.72
CA GLY A 395 -22.56 42.26 -37.66
C GLY A 395 -21.82 40.98 -38.08
N LYS A 396 -22.26 40.40 -39.16
CA LYS A 396 -21.49 39.44 -39.98
C LYS A 396 -20.32 40.12 -40.65
N GLU A 397 -19.21 39.44 -40.86
CA GLU A 397 -18.52 39.44 -42.16
C GLU A 397 -17.56 38.25 -42.29
N GLU A 398 -17.64 37.64 -43.46
CA GLU A 398 -16.77 36.64 -44.07
C GLU A 398 -15.47 37.24 -44.56
N GLY A 399 -14.40 36.46 -44.70
CA GLY A 399 -13.32 36.86 -45.59
C GLY A 399 -12.00 36.11 -45.48
N VAL A 400 -11.84 35.08 -46.28
CA VAL A 400 -10.74 34.86 -47.24
C VAL A 400 -9.35 34.44 -46.73
N LEU A 401 -8.98 33.24 -47.16
CA LEU A 401 -7.63 32.65 -47.29
C LEU A 401 -6.64 33.59 -48.00
N GLN A 402 -5.42 33.68 -47.49
CA GLN A 402 -4.26 33.81 -48.38
C GLN A 402 -3.00 33.13 -47.81
N HIS A 403 -2.43 32.26 -48.65
CA HIS A 403 -1.09 31.70 -48.55
C HIS A 403 -0.02 32.79 -48.65
N TYR A 404 1.02 32.68 -47.83
CA TYR A 404 2.37 33.15 -48.22
C TYR A 404 3.43 32.18 -47.68
N SER A 405 4.11 31.55 -48.61
CA SER A 405 5.40 30.88 -48.48
C SER A 405 6.51 31.94 -48.40
N ASN A 406 7.42 31.84 -47.44
CA ASN A 406 8.79 32.26 -47.65
C ASN A 406 9.77 31.37 -46.87
N GLN A 407 10.68 30.83 -47.66
CA GLN A 407 11.91 30.19 -47.22
C GLN A 407 12.89 31.24 -46.73
N GLU A 408 13.54 31.01 -45.58
CA GLU A 408 14.90 31.51 -45.35
C GLU A 408 15.73 30.48 -44.54
N ARG A 409 17.03 30.47 -44.88
CA ARG A 409 18.03 29.45 -44.60
C ARG A 409 18.57 29.50 -43.20
N LEU A 410 18.99 28.30 -42.76
CA LEU A 410 19.78 28.00 -41.57
C LEU A 410 21.16 28.68 -41.55
N PRO A 411 21.80 28.78 -40.34
CA PRO A 411 23.00 27.93 -40.15
C PRO A 411 23.05 27.14 -38.82
N ASP A 412 23.51 25.93 -39.01
CA ASP A 412 24.29 25.01 -38.22
C ASP A 412 24.19 24.90 -36.70
N GLY A 413 23.93 23.64 -36.27
CA GLY A 413 24.52 23.04 -35.07
C GLY A 413 23.56 22.59 -33.95
N GLY A 414 22.66 21.64 -34.23
CA GLY A 414 21.89 21.01 -33.16
C GLY A 414 21.44 19.59 -33.51
N HIS A 415 22.00 18.62 -32.85
CA HIS A 415 21.69 17.20 -33.06
C HIS A 415 20.21 16.91 -32.74
N ARG A 416 19.43 16.57 -33.75
CA ARG A 416 18.15 15.92 -33.63
C ARG A 416 18.37 14.46 -33.26
N PHE A 417 17.82 14.00 -32.17
CA PHE A 417 17.56 12.58 -31.95
C PHE A 417 16.36 12.17 -32.81
N THR A 418 16.61 11.48 -33.87
CA THR A 418 15.62 10.68 -34.58
C THR A 418 15.63 9.28 -34.00
N PRO A 419 14.47 8.62 -33.78
CA PRO A 419 14.46 7.20 -33.43
C PRO A 419 14.89 6.41 -34.66
N ILE A 420 16.02 5.72 -34.54
CA ILE A 420 16.45 4.74 -35.53
C ILE A 420 15.66 3.46 -35.24
N LEU A 421 14.69 3.20 -36.07
CA LEU A 421 14.10 1.89 -36.28
C LEU A 421 14.11 1.61 -37.75
N GLU A 422 15.27 1.17 -38.25
CA GLU A 422 15.42 0.37 -39.48
C GLU A 422 16.86 -0.19 -39.46
N VAL A 423 17.01 -1.35 -38.84
CA VAL A 423 18.10 -2.23 -39.15
C VAL A 423 17.46 -3.40 -39.90
N SER A 424 17.53 -3.34 -41.23
CA SER A 424 17.30 -4.49 -42.09
C SER A 424 18.46 -5.46 -41.84
N CYS A 425 18.26 -6.45 -41.01
CA CYS A 425 19.07 -7.66 -41.00
C CYS A 425 18.35 -8.70 -41.86
N LEU A 426 18.79 -8.86 -43.08
CA LEU A 426 18.48 -10.02 -43.89
C LEU A 426 19.13 -11.24 -43.19
N ASP A 427 18.32 -12.31 -43.10
CA ASP A 427 18.69 -13.68 -42.75
C ASP A 427 19.01 -13.96 -41.27
N CYS A 428 18.01 -13.84 -40.39
CA CYS A 428 17.77 -14.77 -39.29
C CYS A 428 16.28 -14.74 -38.94
N GLU A 429 15.49 -15.60 -39.55
CA GLU A 429 14.15 -15.98 -39.09
C GLU A 429 14.28 -16.77 -37.77
N VAL A 430 14.51 -16.07 -36.65
CA VAL A 430 14.06 -16.53 -35.34
C VAL A 430 12.77 -15.80 -35.09
N ALA A 431 11.67 -16.45 -35.39
CA ALA A 431 10.35 -16.02 -35.00
C ALA A 431 10.32 -15.91 -33.47
N PHE A 432 10.52 -14.68 -32.94
CA PHE A 432 10.09 -14.37 -31.58
C PHE A 432 8.57 -14.56 -31.58
N PRO A 433 8.02 -15.41 -30.71
CA PRO A 433 6.60 -15.63 -30.71
C PRO A 433 5.91 -14.29 -30.37
N ASN A 434 5.07 -13.78 -31.26
CA ASN A 434 4.19 -12.62 -31.04
C ASN A 434 3.39 -12.74 -29.71
N ASP A 435 3.21 -13.97 -29.24
CA ASP A 435 2.52 -14.31 -28.01
C ASP A 435 3.24 -13.87 -26.73
N LEU A 436 4.58 -13.92 -26.67
CA LEU A 436 5.35 -13.47 -25.48
C LEU A 436 5.31 -11.96 -25.32
N LEU A 437 5.42 -11.21 -26.41
CA LEU A 437 5.30 -9.73 -26.36
C LEU A 437 3.90 -9.31 -25.95
N ARG A 438 2.88 -10.01 -26.44
CA ARG A 438 1.48 -9.77 -26.06
C ARG A 438 1.26 -10.05 -24.58
N GLU A 439 1.74 -11.17 -24.05
CA GLU A 439 1.63 -11.52 -22.64
C GLU A 439 2.32 -10.50 -21.73
N GLU A 440 3.47 -9.97 -22.15
CA GLU A 440 4.18 -8.93 -21.39
C GLU A 440 3.39 -7.60 -21.39
N MET A 441 2.79 -7.23 -22.51
CA MET A 441 1.93 -6.06 -22.60
C MET A 441 0.67 -6.22 -21.75
N GLU A 442 0.00 -7.39 -21.79
CA GLU A 442 -1.16 -7.70 -20.98
C GLU A 442 -0.81 -7.61 -19.47
N TRP A 443 0.29 -8.25 -19.07
CA TRP A 443 0.80 -8.18 -17.71
C TRP A 443 1.08 -6.75 -17.24
N LYS A 444 1.74 -5.95 -18.09
CA LYS A 444 2.04 -4.56 -17.79
C LYS A 444 0.78 -3.72 -17.55
N GLN A 445 -0.26 -3.90 -18.37
CA GLN A 445 -1.54 -3.20 -18.16
C GLN A 445 -2.15 -3.52 -16.80
N ILE A 446 -2.14 -4.80 -16.41
CA ILE A 446 -2.68 -5.23 -15.11
C ILE A 446 -1.86 -4.65 -13.95
N VAL A 447 -0.52 -4.74 -14.03
CA VAL A 447 0.35 -4.17 -12.98
C VAL A 447 0.15 -2.66 -12.86
N ASP A 448 0.08 -1.94 -13.96
CA ASP A 448 -0.12 -0.48 -13.94
C ASP A 448 -1.47 -0.09 -13.29
N ILE A 449 -2.55 -0.81 -13.60
CA ILE A 449 -3.88 -0.57 -13.01
C ILE A 449 -3.92 -0.88 -11.50
N LEU A 450 -3.16 -1.86 -11.04
CA LEU A 450 -3.17 -2.29 -9.63
C LEU A 450 -2.16 -1.55 -8.74
N TRP A 451 -1.03 -1.04 -9.29
CA TRP A 451 0.10 -0.60 -8.49
C TRP A 451 0.55 0.85 -8.70
N SER A 452 0.02 1.57 -9.72
CA SER A 452 0.49 2.92 -10.05
C SER A 452 -0.04 3.99 -9.10
N ASP A 453 0.76 5.02 -8.83
CA ASP A 453 0.45 6.12 -7.93
C ASP A 453 0.53 7.50 -8.60
N PRO A 454 -0.41 8.43 -8.34
CA PRO A 454 -0.33 9.80 -8.85
C PRO A 454 0.76 10.60 -8.12
N ARG A 455 1.50 11.42 -8.87
CA ARG A 455 2.49 12.36 -8.32
C ARG A 455 2.43 13.68 -9.05
N ASN A 456 2.89 14.74 -8.38
CA ASN A 456 2.83 16.10 -8.92
C ASN A 456 4.06 16.41 -9.78
N PHE A 457 4.17 15.78 -10.96
CA PHE A 457 5.17 16.03 -11.98
C PHE A 457 4.60 15.81 -13.39
N VAL A 458 5.42 15.91 -14.41
CA VAL A 458 5.06 15.63 -15.82
C VAL A 458 5.71 14.34 -16.27
N GLY A 459 4.92 13.42 -16.83
CA GLY A 459 5.41 12.15 -17.37
C GLY A 459 4.97 10.94 -16.57
N CYS A 460 5.62 9.81 -16.85
CA CYS A 460 5.43 8.54 -16.20
C CYS A 460 6.81 7.94 -15.92
N ILE A 461 7.06 7.49 -14.69
CA ILE A 461 8.32 6.85 -14.29
C ILE A 461 8.03 5.60 -13.47
N PRO A 462 8.88 4.56 -13.53
CA PRO A 462 8.68 3.36 -12.74
C PRO A 462 8.53 3.66 -11.25
N ASN A 463 7.59 3.00 -10.59
CA ASN A 463 7.40 3.11 -9.15
C ASN A 463 8.41 2.20 -8.42
N SER A 464 9.62 2.70 -8.22
CA SER A 464 10.70 1.98 -7.56
C SER A 464 10.41 1.68 -6.09
N PHE A 465 9.52 2.43 -5.44
CA PHE A 465 9.17 2.20 -4.04
C PHE A 465 8.24 1.00 -3.85
N ARG A 466 7.35 0.74 -4.81
CA ARG A 466 6.45 -0.43 -4.73
C ARG A 466 7.00 -1.65 -5.46
N GLY A 467 7.99 -1.46 -6.30
CA GLY A 467 8.53 -2.53 -7.14
C GLY A 467 7.63 -2.95 -8.29
N GLY A 468 6.50 -2.24 -8.52
CA GLY A 468 5.55 -2.47 -9.61
C GLY A 468 4.76 -1.21 -9.94
N GLY A 469 4.18 -1.15 -11.15
CA GLY A 469 3.46 0.02 -11.63
C GLY A 469 4.35 1.25 -11.88
N CYS A 470 3.77 2.41 -11.93
CA CYS A 470 4.48 3.67 -12.17
C CYS A 470 3.98 4.81 -11.27
N TYR A 471 4.79 5.85 -11.15
CA TYR A 471 4.34 7.16 -10.76
C TYR A 471 3.86 7.90 -12.01
N PHE A 472 2.63 8.38 -12.05
CA PHE A 472 2.06 9.10 -13.16
C PHE A 472 1.74 10.56 -12.82
N GLY A 473 2.10 11.44 -13.76
CA GLY A 473 1.90 12.87 -13.63
C GLY A 473 0.54 13.35 -14.16
N HIS A 474 0.26 14.64 -13.95
CA HIS A 474 -1.02 15.25 -14.34
C HIS A 474 -1.30 15.19 -15.86
N ASN A 475 -0.26 15.28 -16.70
CA ASN A 475 -0.40 15.17 -18.16
C ASN A 475 -0.84 13.78 -18.61
N VAL A 476 -0.40 12.70 -17.94
CA VAL A 476 -0.83 11.31 -18.20
C VAL A 476 -2.33 11.19 -17.91
N THR A 477 -2.76 11.70 -16.74
CA THR A 477 -4.19 11.77 -16.40
C THR A 477 -5.00 12.51 -17.44
N GLU A 478 -4.54 13.71 -17.86
CA GLU A 478 -5.27 14.52 -18.85
C GLU A 478 -5.34 13.85 -20.22
N SER A 479 -4.29 13.16 -20.62
CA SER A 479 -4.24 12.43 -21.90
C SER A 479 -5.27 11.28 -21.91
N LEU A 480 -5.28 10.44 -20.86
CA LEU A 480 -6.21 9.32 -20.74
C LEU A 480 -7.67 9.82 -20.66
N LEU A 481 -7.96 10.77 -19.80
CA LEU A 481 -9.32 11.30 -19.65
C LEU A 481 -9.84 11.91 -20.97
N ARG A 482 -9.00 12.59 -21.72
CA ARG A 482 -9.36 13.13 -23.05
C ARG A 482 -9.57 12.04 -24.08
N ARG A 483 -8.70 11.00 -24.09
CA ARG A 483 -8.78 9.90 -25.06
C ARG A 483 -10.11 9.14 -24.97
N TYR A 484 -10.61 8.93 -23.74
CA TYR A 484 -11.82 8.16 -23.46
C TYR A 484 -13.03 9.02 -23.10
N ASP A 485 -12.98 10.33 -23.32
CA ASP A 485 -14.05 11.29 -22.96
C ASP A 485 -14.52 11.19 -21.51
N LEU A 486 -13.55 10.98 -20.60
CA LEU A 486 -13.75 10.87 -19.16
C LEU A 486 -13.49 12.21 -18.46
N GLU A 487 -14.13 12.44 -17.32
CA GLU A 487 -14.01 13.68 -16.53
C GLU A 487 -13.15 13.47 -15.26
N LEU A 488 -13.16 12.27 -14.70
CA LEU A 488 -12.61 11.99 -13.37
C LEU A 488 -12.03 10.57 -13.29
N LEU A 489 -10.91 10.45 -12.59
CA LEU A 489 -10.33 9.18 -12.16
C LEU A 489 -10.47 9.06 -10.64
N ILE A 490 -11.12 8.01 -10.16
CA ILE A 490 -11.19 7.63 -8.75
C ILE A 490 -10.31 6.40 -8.55
N ARG A 491 -9.44 6.44 -7.54
CA ARG A 491 -8.52 5.35 -7.23
C ARG A 491 -8.40 5.16 -5.70
N SER A 492 -7.74 4.12 -5.28
CA SER A 492 -7.55 3.70 -3.89
C SER A 492 -6.05 3.51 -3.56
N HIS A 493 -5.63 2.38 -2.98
CA HIS A 493 -4.26 1.88 -2.88
C HIS A 493 -3.29 2.67 -1.98
N GLU A 494 -3.50 3.95 -1.75
CA GLU A 494 -2.68 4.75 -0.82
C GLU A 494 -3.48 5.15 0.40
N CYS A 495 -2.99 4.78 1.59
CA CYS A 495 -3.58 5.26 2.84
C CYS A 495 -3.45 6.77 2.95
N LYS A 496 -4.55 7.46 3.17
CA LYS A 496 -4.60 8.92 3.35
C LYS A 496 -5.09 9.27 4.74
N GLN A 497 -4.44 10.24 5.38
CA GLN A 497 -4.72 10.62 6.77
C GLN A 497 -6.17 11.04 7.01
N GLU A 498 -6.78 11.71 6.03
CA GLU A 498 -8.18 12.12 6.07
C GLU A 498 -9.12 11.14 5.35
N GLY A 499 -8.60 9.97 4.89
CA GLY A 499 -9.34 8.96 4.14
C GLY A 499 -9.55 9.30 2.67
N TYR A 500 -9.09 10.46 2.20
CA TYR A 500 -9.11 10.83 0.77
C TYR A 500 -8.09 11.93 0.46
N GLU A 501 -7.72 12.03 -0.81
CA GLU A 501 -6.87 13.09 -1.34
C GLU A 501 -7.31 13.48 -2.76
N LEU A 502 -7.13 14.76 -3.12
CA LEU A 502 -7.41 15.29 -4.46
C LEU A 502 -6.11 15.67 -5.13
N CYS A 503 -5.80 15.06 -6.27
CA CYS A 503 -4.59 15.30 -7.06
C CYS A 503 -4.94 15.81 -8.47
N HIS A 504 -3.92 16.20 -9.24
CA HIS A 504 -3.99 16.57 -10.66
C HIS A 504 -5.16 17.53 -10.97
N ASN A 505 -5.18 18.69 -10.29
CA ASN A 505 -6.25 19.69 -10.43
C ASN A 505 -7.66 19.13 -10.16
N ARG A 506 -7.77 18.21 -9.19
CA ARG A 506 -9.01 17.51 -8.79
C ARG A 506 -9.54 16.53 -9.84
N LYS A 507 -8.75 16.15 -10.82
CA LYS A 507 -9.09 15.10 -11.81
C LYS A 507 -8.78 13.69 -11.32
N VAL A 508 -8.00 13.56 -10.25
CA VAL A 508 -7.71 12.29 -9.58
C VAL A 508 -8.15 12.38 -8.12
N ILE A 509 -8.91 11.39 -7.68
CA ILE A 509 -9.33 11.24 -6.29
C ILE A 509 -8.77 9.92 -5.77
N THR A 510 -7.97 9.98 -4.71
CA THR A 510 -7.63 8.79 -3.92
C THR A 510 -8.65 8.66 -2.78
N ILE A 511 -9.26 7.48 -2.62
CA ILE A 511 -10.21 7.15 -1.56
C ILE A 511 -9.71 5.94 -0.78
N PHE A 512 -9.76 6.00 0.55
CA PHE A 512 -9.29 4.96 1.45
C PHE A 512 -10.30 4.75 2.57
N SER A 513 -10.87 3.55 2.67
CA SER A 513 -12.01 3.27 3.55
C SER A 513 -11.63 2.60 4.87
N ALA A 514 -10.44 2.01 5.01
CA ALA A 514 -9.98 1.48 6.29
C ALA A 514 -9.59 2.60 7.27
N SER A 515 -10.28 2.73 8.39
CA SER A 515 -9.89 3.66 9.45
C SER A 515 -8.89 3.01 10.42
N ASN A 516 -8.09 3.82 11.10
CA ASN A 516 -7.07 3.33 12.05
C ASN A 516 -6.16 2.25 11.42
N TYR A 517 -5.64 2.54 10.25
CA TYR A 517 -4.93 1.56 9.44
C TYR A 517 -3.62 1.12 10.09
N TYR A 518 -2.74 2.06 10.46
CA TYR A 518 -1.49 1.77 11.16
C TYR A 518 -1.71 1.58 12.66
N GLU A 519 -2.42 2.52 13.30
CA GLU A 519 -2.65 2.54 14.73
C GLU A 519 -3.96 3.27 15.04
N GLU A 520 -4.57 3.04 16.23
CA GLU A 520 -5.80 3.72 16.62
C GLU A 520 -5.60 5.25 16.61
N GLY A 521 -6.34 5.92 15.77
CA GLY A 521 -6.26 7.37 15.58
C GLY A 521 -5.33 7.83 14.46
N SER A 522 -4.63 6.94 13.74
CA SER A 522 -3.70 7.29 12.67
C SER A 522 -4.39 8.01 11.52
N ASN A 523 -5.47 7.45 10.97
CA ASN A 523 -6.22 8.00 9.86
C ASN A 523 -7.74 7.89 10.07
N ARG A 524 -8.49 8.59 9.24
CA ARG A 524 -9.91 8.39 9.01
C ARG A 524 -10.13 7.45 7.84
N GLY A 525 -11.23 6.71 7.85
CA GLY A 525 -11.79 6.12 6.65
C GLY A 525 -12.72 7.11 5.95
N ALA A 526 -12.86 6.97 4.64
CA ALA A 526 -13.82 7.75 3.88
C ALA A 526 -14.44 6.92 2.75
N TYR A 527 -15.63 7.32 2.30
CA TYR A 527 -16.24 6.86 1.05
C TYR A 527 -16.83 8.03 0.28
N ILE A 528 -17.01 7.85 -1.02
CA ILE A 528 -17.57 8.85 -1.93
C ILE A 528 -19.04 8.51 -2.19
N LYS A 529 -19.86 9.54 -2.25
CA LYS A 529 -21.22 9.51 -2.84
C LYS A 529 -21.20 10.31 -4.13
N LEU A 530 -21.51 9.65 -5.22
CA LEU A 530 -21.53 10.22 -6.55
C LEU A 530 -22.96 10.23 -7.10
N GLY A 531 -23.51 11.42 -7.34
CA GLY A 531 -24.82 11.60 -7.94
C GLY A 531 -24.76 11.91 -9.44
N PRO A 532 -25.90 12.12 -10.11
CA PRO A 532 -25.96 12.38 -11.56
C PRO A 532 -25.17 13.59 -12.04
N ASN A 533 -24.94 14.57 -11.16
CA ASN A 533 -24.10 15.74 -11.43
C ASN A 533 -22.60 15.43 -11.37
N ARG A 534 -22.23 14.19 -11.04
CA ARG A 534 -20.85 13.70 -10.92
C ARG A 534 -19.95 14.50 -9.97
N VAL A 535 -20.56 15.30 -9.06
CA VAL A 535 -19.81 16.00 -8.01
C VAL A 535 -19.63 15.07 -6.83
N PRO A 536 -18.37 14.66 -6.49
CA PRO A 536 -18.12 13.72 -5.41
C PRO A 536 -18.39 14.38 -4.05
N ARG A 537 -19.13 13.70 -3.19
CA ARG A 537 -19.36 14.05 -1.80
C ARG A 537 -18.64 13.05 -0.91
N PHE A 538 -17.75 13.53 -0.05
CA PHE A 538 -16.94 12.69 0.84
C PHE A 538 -17.62 12.53 2.19
N VAL A 539 -17.72 11.29 2.66
CA VAL A 539 -18.19 10.96 4.01
C VAL A 539 -17.03 10.34 4.78
N GLN A 540 -16.52 11.08 5.74
CA GLN A 540 -15.43 10.64 6.61
C GLN A 540 -15.96 10.00 7.89
N TYR A 541 -15.23 9.02 8.40
CA TYR A 541 -15.55 8.35 9.65
C TYR A 541 -14.30 7.81 10.34
N ARG A 542 -14.47 7.32 11.54
CA ARG A 542 -13.48 6.57 12.29
C ARG A 542 -14.20 5.62 13.24
N VAL A 543 -13.82 4.36 13.21
CA VAL A 543 -14.25 3.40 14.23
C VAL A 543 -13.43 3.63 15.49
N SER A 544 -14.07 3.62 16.66
CA SER A 544 -13.41 3.67 17.96
C SER A 544 -14.03 2.61 18.86
N LYS A 545 -13.21 1.71 19.35
CA LYS A 545 -13.59 0.66 20.32
C LYS A 545 -13.51 1.17 21.76
N SER A 546 -12.83 2.30 21.98
CA SER A 546 -12.63 2.87 23.30
C SER A 546 -13.88 3.61 23.79
N THR A 547 -14.35 3.27 24.97
CA THR A 547 -15.39 4.02 25.71
C THR A 547 -14.86 5.37 26.20
N ARG A 548 -13.55 5.52 26.38
CA ARG A 548 -12.88 6.76 26.76
C ARG A 548 -12.43 7.53 25.52
N LYS A 549 -12.94 8.74 25.37
CA LYS A 549 -12.46 9.66 24.31
C LYS A 549 -11.09 10.23 24.70
N LEU A 550 -10.03 9.77 24.08
CA LEU A 550 -8.69 10.32 24.22
C LEU A 550 -8.65 11.78 23.76
N THR A 551 -7.93 12.63 24.49
CA THR A 551 -7.62 14.00 24.06
C THR A 551 -6.76 13.98 22.78
N LEU A 552 -6.72 15.10 22.05
CA LEU A 552 -5.87 15.22 20.86
C LEU A 552 -4.40 14.92 21.18
N ARG A 553 -3.92 15.37 22.34
CA ARG A 553 -2.54 15.16 22.80
C ARG A 553 -2.27 13.67 23.06
N GLU A 554 -3.16 12.98 23.76
CA GLU A 554 -3.02 11.54 24.03
C GLU A 554 -2.99 10.74 22.73
N ARG A 555 -3.91 10.99 21.79
CA ARG A 555 -3.93 10.32 20.47
C ARG A 555 -2.65 10.53 19.71
N VAL A 556 -2.17 11.77 19.57
CA VAL A 556 -0.91 12.07 18.88
C VAL A 556 0.27 11.38 19.55
N SER A 557 0.27 11.28 20.90
CA SER A 557 1.35 10.62 21.62
C SER A 557 1.36 9.10 21.42
N VAL A 558 0.21 8.44 21.42
CA VAL A 558 0.10 6.99 21.16
C VAL A 558 0.57 6.66 19.73
N VAL A 559 0.07 7.39 18.74
CA VAL A 559 0.44 7.16 17.33
C VAL A 559 1.93 7.46 17.08
N GLU A 560 2.48 8.52 17.71
CA GLU A 560 3.90 8.85 17.64
C GLU A 560 4.77 7.76 18.27
N ALA A 561 4.39 7.24 19.43
CA ALA A 561 5.14 6.17 20.11
C ALA A 561 5.20 4.91 19.26
N SER A 562 4.07 4.51 18.64
CA SER A 562 4.02 3.37 17.73
C SER A 562 4.92 3.57 16.50
N ALA A 563 4.86 4.74 15.84
CA ALA A 563 5.70 5.04 14.68
C ALA A 563 7.20 5.05 15.03
N LEU A 564 7.56 5.65 16.16
CA LEU A 564 8.95 5.67 16.63
C LEU A 564 9.44 4.26 17.00
N LYS A 565 8.57 3.40 17.53
CA LYS A 565 8.91 2.01 17.80
C LYS A 565 9.25 1.30 16.47
N SER A 566 8.38 1.36 15.48
CA SER A 566 8.64 0.75 14.16
C SER A 566 9.91 1.31 13.50
N LEU A 567 10.18 2.60 13.66
CA LEU A 567 11.40 3.21 13.14
C LEU A 567 12.66 2.69 13.86
N ARG A 568 12.62 2.53 15.19
CA ARG A 568 13.71 1.93 15.95
C ARG A 568 13.97 0.47 15.58
N GLU A 569 12.91 -0.27 15.27
CA GLU A 569 13.03 -1.63 14.74
C GLU A 569 13.80 -1.66 13.41
N LYS A 570 13.53 -0.73 12.50
CA LYS A 570 14.32 -0.56 11.26
C LYS A 570 15.78 -0.17 11.52
N PHE A 571 16.04 0.73 12.48
CA PHE A 571 17.40 1.05 12.91
C PHE A 571 18.18 -0.18 13.40
N TYR A 572 17.52 -1.01 14.21
CA TYR A 572 18.12 -2.22 14.75
C TYR A 572 18.39 -3.25 13.67
N ALA A 573 17.51 -3.41 12.71
CA ALA A 573 17.66 -4.31 11.57
C ALA A 573 18.86 -3.97 10.66
N HIS A 574 19.37 -2.75 10.74
CA HIS A 574 20.54 -2.25 9.96
C HIS A 574 21.63 -1.69 10.86
N LYS A 575 21.74 -2.17 12.11
CA LYS A 575 22.60 -1.60 13.14
C LYS A 575 24.05 -1.52 12.71
N SER A 576 24.63 -2.63 12.21
CA SER A 576 26.02 -2.70 11.81
C SER A 576 26.33 -1.75 10.65
N GLU A 577 25.48 -1.73 9.62
CA GLU A 577 25.63 -0.85 8.45
C GLU A 577 25.54 0.64 8.83
N VAL A 578 24.61 0.97 9.72
CA VAL A 578 24.45 2.35 10.22
C VAL A 578 25.63 2.77 11.08
N ILE A 579 26.15 1.89 11.93
CA ILE A 579 27.37 2.17 12.74
C ILE A 579 28.58 2.37 11.82
N ASP A 580 28.75 1.54 10.81
CA ASP A 580 29.87 1.68 9.87
C ASP A 580 29.75 2.97 9.04
N ALA A 581 28.55 3.37 8.65
CA ALA A 581 28.30 4.67 8.03
C ALA A 581 28.65 5.85 8.97
N PHE A 582 28.39 5.74 10.28
CA PHE A 582 28.80 6.75 11.27
C PHE A 582 30.33 6.82 11.41
N LYS A 583 31.03 5.68 11.49
CA LYS A 583 32.49 5.61 11.59
C LYS A 583 33.21 6.26 10.40
N GLN A 584 32.58 6.30 9.20
CA GLN A 584 33.15 7.01 8.06
C GLN A 584 33.29 8.51 8.32
N TYR A 585 32.45 9.10 9.16
CA TYR A 585 32.49 10.50 9.56
C TYR A 585 33.29 10.74 10.86
N ASP A 586 33.37 9.75 11.75
CA ASP A 586 34.09 9.80 13.02
C ASP A 586 35.49 9.13 12.89
N LYS A 587 36.40 9.82 12.20
CA LYS A 587 37.77 9.30 11.96
C LYS A 587 38.58 9.20 13.23
N ASP A 588 38.30 10.04 14.20
CA ASP A 588 39.02 10.13 15.48
C ASP A 588 38.43 9.19 16.56
N GLN A 589 37.44 8.39 16.22
CA GLN A 589 36.74 7.43 17.11
C GLN A 589 36.25 8.06 18.40
N THR A 590 35.74 9.28 18.30
CA THR A 590 35.19 10.04 19.46
C THR A 590 33.83 9.58 19.92
N GLY A 591 33.12 8.76 19.10
CA GLY A 591 31.72 8.40 19.32
C GLY A 591 30.73 9.51 18.95
N LYS A 592 31.22 10.64 18.42
CA LYS A 592 30.42 11.83 18.14
C LYS A 592 30.56 12.31 16.70
N ILE A 593 29.44 12.72 16.12
CA ILE A 593 29.38 13.34 14.79
C ILE A 593 28.41 14.52 14.79
N SER A 594 28.49 15.37 13.77
CA SER A 594 27.53 16.47 13.64
C SER A 594 26.13 15.94 13.27
N THR A 595 25.11 16.72 13.59
CA THR A 595 23.70 16.42 13.22
C THR A 595 23.52 16.17 11.73
N SER A 596 24.25 16.90 10.87
CA SER A 596 24.16 16.74 9.42
C SER A 596 24.77 15.43 8.96
N GLN A 597 25.92 15.05 9.49
CA GLN A 597 26.58 13.78 9.22
C GLN A 597 25.73 12.59 9.67
N TRP A 598 25.18 12.67 10.90
CA TRP A 598 24.26 11.67 11.42
C TRP A 598 23.05 11.47 10.48
N ALA A 599 22.39 12.56 10.08
CA ALA A 599 21.23 12.49 9.18
C ALA A 599 21.60 11.89 7.80
N SER A 600 22.76 12.26 7.25
CA SER A 600 23.23 11.74 5.96
C SER A 600 23.62 10.26 6.04
N ALA A 601 24.27 9.83 7.12
CA ALA A 601 24.63 8.44 7.32
C ALA A 601 23.39 7.54 7.47
N VAL A 602 22.41 7.96 8.28
CA VAL A 602 21.15 7.23 8.44
C VAL A 602 20.40 7.11 7.11
N GLU A 603 20.30 8.22 6.36
CA GLU A 603 19.59 8.21 5.07
C GLU A 603 20.31 7.32 4.04
N SER A 604 21.64 7.29 4.03
CA SER A 604 22.43 6.46 3.09
C SER A 604 22.26 4.95 3.30
N VAL A 605 21.80 4.53 4.48
CA VAL A 605 21.55 3.12 4.81
C VAL A 605 20.07 2.76 4.73
N LEU A 606 19.21 3.59 5.35
CA LEU A 606 17.78 3.25 5.49
C LEU A 606 16.92 3.69 4.29
N HIS A 607 17.38 4.65 3.49
CA HIS A 607 16.68 5.19 2.30
C HIS A 607 15.20 5.55 2.51
N LEU A 608 14.84 6.03 3.72
CA LEU A 608 13.46 6.30 4.10
C LEU A 608 12.97 7.72 3.76
N HIS A 609 13.86 8.61 3.32
CA HIS A 609 13.56 10.02 2.97
C HIS A 609 12.83 10.79 4.08
N LEU A 610 13.17 10.51 5.34
CA LEU A 610 12.53 11.11 6.51
C LEU A 610 13.21 12.43 6.92
N PRO A 611 12.49 13.32 7.64
CA PRO A 611 13.05 14.56 8.17
C PRO A 611 13.96 14.30 9.40
N TRP A 612 15.08 13.62 9.20
CA TRP A 612 15.99 13.13 10.23
C TRP A 612 16.42 14.19 11.24
N ARG A 613 16.67 15.44 10.78
CA ARG A 613 17.02 16.55 11.66
C ARG A 613 15.92 16.86 12.69
N THR A 614 14.65 16.69 12.29
CA THR A 614 13.51 16.89 13.20
C THR A 614 13.34 15.70 14.13
N LEU A 615 13.58 14.47 13.66
CA LEU A 615 13.45 13.23 14.42
C LEU A 615 14.61 13.02 15.40
N ARG A 616 15.76 13.65 15.18
CA ARG A 616 16.98 13.51 15.97
C ARG A 616 16.71 13.49 17.49
N SER A 617 15.98 14.48 18.01
CA SER A 617 15.69 14.61 19.44
C SER A 617 14.87 13.46 20.06
N ARG A 618 14.35 12.55 19.22
CA ARG A 618 13.57 11.38 19.62
C ARG A 618 14.36 10.07 19.45
N LEU A 619 15.50 10.12 18.77
CA LEU A 619 16.25 8.94 18.37
C LEU A 619 17.66 8.88 18.96
N VAL A 620 18.27 10.04 19.27
CA VAL A 620 19.66 10.11 19.76
C VAL A 620 19.85 11.19 20.79
N ARG A 621 20.91 11.03 21.63
CA ARG A 621 21.36 12.07 22.54
C ARG A 621 22.23 13.09 21.82
N VAL A 622 22.07 14.33 22.21
CA VAL A 622 22.82 15.47 21.68
C VAL A 622 23.45 16.20 22.85
N ASP A 623 24.74 16.50 22.77
CA ASP A 623 25.43 17.27 23.79
C ASP A 623 25.09 18.78 23.73
N ALA A 624 25.66 19.55 24.68
CA ALA A 624 25.42 20.98 24.74
C ALA A 624 25.98 21.74 23.54
N GLU A 625 26.94 21.17 22.81
CA GLU A 625 27.60 21.73 21.63
C GLU A 625 26.86 21.40 20.32
N GLY A 626 25.83 20.55 20.40
CA GLY A 626 25.01 20.13 19.26
C GLY A 626 25.55 18.92 18.50
N SER A 627 26.62 18.27 19.03
CA SER A 627 27.14 17.01 18.50
C SER A 627 26.28 15.83 18.93
N VAL A 628 26.19 14.83 18.08
CA VAL A 628 25.36 13.64 18.25
C VAL A 628 26.24 12.49 18.74
N ASP A 629 25.90 11.94 19.92
CA ASP A 629 26.38 10.63 20.36
C ASP A 629 25.63 9.56 19.54
N TYR A 630 26.26 9.08 18.48
CA TYR A 630 25.56 8.22 17.52
C TYR A 630 25.27 6.80 18.05
N LEU A 631 26.07 6.31 19.02
CA LEU A 631 25.82 5.01 19.65
C LEU A 631 24.55 5.03 20.51
N SER A 632 24.17 6.20 21.01
CA SER A 632 22.93 6.36 21.77
C SER A 632 21.66 6.05 20.96
N SER A 633 21.75 5.96 19.62
CA SER A 633 20.64 5.51 18.76
C SER A 633 20.15 4.09 19.11
N PHE A 634 21.00 3.28 19.75
CA PHE A 634 20.73 1.86 20.03
C PHE A 634 20.68 1.53 21.53
N GLU A 635 20.98 2.46 22.42
CA GLU A 635 21.06 2.18 23.87
C GLU A 635 19.73 1.86 24.52
N ASP A 636 18.63 2.42 24.02
CA ASP A 636 17.29 2.19 24.52
C ASP A 636 16.67 0.87 24.02
N LEU A 637 17.39 0.13 23.20
CA LEU A 637 16.90 -1.11 22.58
C LEU A 637 17.64 -2.31 23.16
N GLN A 638 16.88 -3.29 23.61
CA GLN A 638 17.41 -4.62 23.97
C GLN A 638 16.44 -5.69 23.53
N ILE A 639 16.98 -6.88 23.25
CA ILE A 639 16.17 -8.08 23.08
C ILE A 639 15.79 -8.57 24.47
N GLU A 640 14.49 -8.83 24.68
CA GLU A 640 13.93 -9.11 26.00
C GLU A 640 14.44 -10.41 26.61
N GLN A 641 14.91 -11.38 25.78
CA GLN A 641 15.31 -12.70 26.28
C GLN A 641 16.38 -13.40 25.42
N PRO A 642 16.76 -14.61 25.70
CA PRO A 642 18.06 -15.19 26.10
C PRO A 642 19.09 -15.31 24.99
N MET A 643 18.94 -14.64 23.86
CA MET A 643 19.88 -14.68 22.75
C MET A 643 21.21 -13.91 23.01
N LYS A 644 21.59 -13.75 24.28
CA LYS A 644 22.83 -13.07 24.64
C LYS A 644 24.10 -13.78 24.19
N GLU A 645 24.00 -15.07 23.87
CA GLU A 645 25.13 -15.92 23.46
C GLU A 645 25.28 -16.06 21.94
N VAL A 646 24.30 -15.56 21.15
CA VAL A 646 24.34 -15.64 19.68
C VAL A 646 25.09 -14.43 19.11
N GLN A 647 25.82 -14.65 18.01
CA GLN A 647 26.59 -13.58 17.36
C GLN A 647 25.71 -12.38 17.01
N PRO A 648 26.10 -11.13 17.34
CA PRO A 648 25.29 -9.92 17.11
C PRO A 648 24.83 -9.74 15.65
N ASN A 649 25.66 -10.12 14.68
CA ASN A 649 25.35 -10.01 13.25
C ASN A 649 24.22 -10.96 12.83
N LEU A 650 24.13 -12.14 13.46
CA LEU A 650 23.08 -13.10 13.20
C LEU A 650 21.72 -12.54 13.66
N ILE A 651 21.67 -11.98 14.86
CA ILE A 651 20.45 -11.38 15.43
C ILE A 651 19.94 -10.24 14.52
N GLU A 652 20.84 -9.41 14.03
CA GLU A 652 20.51 -8.32 13.12
C GLU A 652 19.93 -8.85 11.80
N THR A 653 20.54 -9.90 11.23
CA THR A 653 20.06 -10.56 10.01
C THR A 653 18.67 -11.17 10.23
N LEU A 654 18.46 -11.87 11.34
CA LEU A 654 17.17 -12.43 11.71
C LEU A 654 16.10 -11.36 11.84
N TYR A 655 16.46 -10.26 12.48
CA TYR A 655 15.52 -9.16 12.67
C TYR A 655 15.16 -8.47 11.34
N ARG A 656 16.11 -8.36 10.43
CA ARG A 656 15.91 -7.84 9.07
C ARG A 656 14.93 -8.69 8.28
N HIS A 657 15.03 -10.02 8.39
CA HIS A 657 14.25 -11.00 7.64
C HIS A 657 13.10 -11.62 8.45
N ARG A 658 12.71 -11.00 9.56
CA ARG A 658 11.66 -11.53 10.46
C ARG A 658 10.38 -11.89 9.73
N ALA A 659 9.91 -11.06 8.79
CA ALA A 659 8.68 -11.32 8.04
C ALA A 659 8.81 -12.55 7.14
N ASP A 660 9.99 -12.76 6.55
CA ASP A 660 10.28 -13.92 5.71
C ASP A 660 10.38 -15.19 6.55
N LEU A 661 10.95 -15.09 7.74
CA LEU A 661 11.01 -16.19 8.72
C LEU A 661 9.62 -16.60 9.22
N GLU A 662 8.70 -15.64 9.43
CA GLU A 662 7.31 -15.94 9.79
C GLU A 662 6.59 -16.76 8.70
N ILE A 663 6.86 -16.44 7.43
CA ILE A 663 6.31 -17.18 6.30
C ILE A 663 6.89 -18.60 6.26
N ILE A 664 8.21 -18.72 6.39
CA ILE A 664 8.92 -19.99 6.39
C ILE A 664 8.41 -20.89 7.52
N PHE A 665 8.27 -20.35 8.73
CA PHE A 665 7.71 -21.07 9.86
C PHE A 665 6.35 -21.69 9.54
N GLY A 666 5.43 -20.90 8.95
CA GLY A 666 4.12 -21.39 8.54
C GLY A 666 4.15 -22.45 7.42
N MET A 667 5.25 -22.51 6.66
CA MET A 667 5.44 -23.51 5.60
C MET A 667 5.97 -24.83 6.11
N ILE A 668 6.80 -24.80 7.14
CA ILE A 668 7.41 -25.99 7.75
C ILE A 668 6.43 -26.70 8.65
N ASP A 669 5.61 -25.97 9.37
CA ASP A 669 4.50 -26.48 10.18
C ASP A 669 3.48 -27.19 9.27
N LYS A 670 3.82 -28.43 8.88
CA LYS A 670 3.08 -29.24 7.89
C LYS A 670 1.68 -29.61 8.37
N ASP A 671 1.51 -29.81 9.66
CA ASP A 671 0.25 -30.20 10.28
C ASP A 671 -0.55 -28.99 10.79
N HIS A 672 0.02 -27.77 10.66
CA HIS A 672 -0.55 -26.52 11.14
C HIS A 672 -0.89 -26.54 12.65
N SER A 673 -0.09 -27.28 13.40
CA SER A 673 -0.19 -27.31 14.86
C SER A 673 0.23 -25.98 15.50
N GLY A 674 0.98 -25.17 14.77
CA GLY A 674 1.66 -23.99 15.24
C GLY A 674 2.99 -24.31 15.92
N MET A 675 3.48 -25.56 15.78
CA MET A 675 4.72 -26.06 16.37
C MET A 675 5.60 -26.69 15.31
N ILE A 676 6.91 -26.50 15.41
CA ILE A 676 7.91 -27.16 14.57
C ILE A 676 8.94 -27.86 15.46
N SER A 677 9.40 -29.03 15.04
CA SER A 677 10.49 -29.72 15.71
C SER A 677 11.82 -29.00 15.50
N ILE A 678 12.78 -29.21 16.37
CA ILE A 678 14.14 -28.66 16.24
C ILE A 678 14.79 -29.13 14.92
N GLU A 679 14.50 -30.35 14.46
CA GLU A 679 15.02 -30.86 13.18
C GLU A 679 14.42 -30.14 11.97
N GLU A 680 13.12 -29.88 11.95
CA GLU A 680 12.45 -29.09 10.91
C GLU A 680 12.97 -27.66 10.91
N PHE A 681 13.20 -27.08 12.09
CA PHE A 681 13.83 -25.76 12.23
C PHE A 681 15.25 -25.77 11.63
N ARG A 682 16.08 -26.78 11.91
CA ARG A 682 17.44 -26.91 11.36
C ARG A 682 17.43 -26.99 9.83
N GLN A 683 16.59 -27.85 9.25
CA GLN A 683 16.50 -28.00 7.80
C GLN A 683 16.11 -26.69 7.11
N THR A 684 15.16 -25.98 7.68
CA THR A 684 14.72 -24.70 7.17
C THR A 684 15.77 -23.61 7.29
N TRP A 685 16.45 -23.60 8.44
CA TRP A 685 17.50 -22.64 8.68
C TRP A 685 18.66 -22.82 7.69
N LYS A 686 19.03 -24.07 7.35
CA LYS A 686 20.01 -24.36 6.30
C LYS A 686 19.59 -23.78 4.96
N LEU A 687 18.31 -23.95 4.61
CA LEU A 687 17.78 -23.40 3.36
C LEU A 687 17.80 -21.87 3.35
N PHE A 688 17.41 -21.24 4.45
CA PHE A 688 17.43 -19.81 4.63
C PHE A 688 18.85 -19.23 4.59
N SER A 689 19.78 -19.87 5.28
CA SER A 689 21.21 -19.49 5.28
C SER A 689 21.84 -19.56 3.89
N SER A 690 21.48 -20.58 3.12
CA SER A 690 21.88 -20.72 1.72
C SER A 690 21.38 -19.58 0.84
N HIS A 691 20.13 -19.16 1.03
CA HIS A 691 19.53 -18.04 0.28
C HIS A 691 20.17 -16.68 0.61
N LEU A 692 20.46 -16.45 1.89
CA LEU A 692 21.07 -15.20 2.37
C LEU A 692 22.59 -15.18 2.25
N HIS A 693 23.22 -16.28 1.78
CA HIS A 693 24.68 -16.45 1.75
C HIS A 693 25.35 -16.27 3.13
N VAL A 694 24.62 -16.63 4.20
CA VAL A 694 25.13 -16.63 5.58
C VAL A 694 25.55 -18.05 5.94
N ASN A 695 26.84 -18.30 6.10
CA ASN A 695 27.33 -19.61 6.51
C ASN A 695 27.20 -19.75 8.04
N LEU A 696 26.28 -20.60 8.47
CA LEU A 696 26.14 -21.05 9.85
C LEU A 696 26.37 -22.55 9.92
N ASP A 697 27.12 -22.99 10.94
CA ASP A 697 27.27 -24.38 11.22
C ASP A 697 26.05 -24.96 11.97
N ASP A 698 25.92 -26.29 11.97
CA ASP A 698 24.79 -26.97 12.58
C ASP A 698 24.71 -26.74 14.10
N GLU A 699 25.85 -26.51 14.76
CA GLU A 699 25.93 -26.26 16.19
C GLU A 699 25.35 -24.88 16.56
N CYS A 700 25.62 -23.88 15.73
CA CYS A 700 25.00 -22.53 15.87
C CYS A 700 23.49 -22.57 15.63
N ILE A 701 23.03 -23.35 14.64
CA ILE A 701 21.59 -23.49 14.34
C ILE A 701 20.89 -24.19 15.48
N ASP A 702 21.46 -25.25 16.03
CA ASP A 702 20.92 -25.97 17.17
C ASP A 702 20.92 -25.12 18.46
N GLY A 703 21.98 -24.33 18.66
CA GLY A 703 22.04 -23.37 19.75
C GLY A 703 20.92 -22.35 19.66
N LEU A 704 20.64 -21.85 18.44
CA LEU A 704 19.54 -20.94 18.18
C LEU A 704 18.18 -21.58 18.44
N ALA A 705 17.96 -22.80 17.92
CA ALA A 705 16.70 -23.53 18.14
C ALA A 705 16.42 -23.72 19.64
N ARG A 706 17.41 -24.18 20.40
CA ARG A 706 17.29 -24.35 21.86
C ARG A 706 17.08 -23.03 22.62
N SER A 707 17.54 -21.92 22.08
CA SER A 707 17.34 -20.61 22.70
C SER A 707 15.95 -20.03 22.44
N ILE A 708 15.27 -20.51 21.37
CA ILE A 708 13.91 -20.14 21.00
C ILE A 708 12.88 -21.01 21.74
N ASP A 709 13.18 -22.28 21.95
CA ASP A 709 12.37 -23.21 22.74
C ASP A 709 12.44 -22.85 24.23
N PHE A 710 11.61 -21.90 24.66
CA PHE A 710 11.62 -21.38 26.03
C PHE A 710 11.03 -22.38 27.04
N ASN A 711 10.06 -23.17 26.61
CA ASN A 711 9.38 -24.13 27.47
C ASN A 711 10.14 -25.47 27.57
N LYS A 712 11.17 -25.67 26.72
CA LYS A 712 12.02 -26.86 26.64
C LYS A 712 11.26 -28.16 26.38
N ASP A 713 10.22 -28.09 25.56
CA ASP A 713 9.44 -29.24 25.16
C ASP A 713 10.01 -29.97 23.92
N GLY A 714 11.07 -29.44 23.33
CA GLY A 714 11.73 -29.95 22.13
C GLY A 714 11.06 -29.54 20.82
N SER A 715 10.12 -28.63 20.89
CA SER A 715 9.42 -28.03 19.77
C SER A 715 9.48 -26.51 19.89
N ILE A 716 9.29 -25.80 18.78
CA ILE A 716 9.24 -24.33 18.77
C ILE A 716 7.83 -23.93 18.35
N ASP A 717 7.09 -23.28 19.25
CA ASP A 717 5.81 -22.68 18.87
C ASP A 717 6.01 -21.31 18.19
N PHE A 718 4.98 -20.89 17.45
CA PHE A 718 5.06 -19.64 16.71
C PHE A 718 5.17 -18.40 17.64
N ASN A 719 4.65 -18.46 18.87
CA ASN A 719 4.78 -17.37 19.83
C ASN A 719 6.19 -17.32 20.41
N GLU A 720 6.80 -18.48 20.70
CA GLU A 720 8.20 -18.57 21.11
C GLU A 720 9.12 -18.00 20.03
N PHE A 721 8.88 -18.36 18.78
CA PHE A 721 9.59 -17.81 17.63
C PHE A 721 9.45 -16.29 17.54
N LEU A 722 8.24 -15.74 17.70
CA LEU A 722 8.00 -14.29 17.69
C LEU A 722 8.62 -13.57 18.90
N GLU A 723 8.52 -14.17 20.08
CA GLU A 723 9.05 -13.60 21.31
C GLU A 723 10.58 -13.55 21.31
N ALA A 724 11.24 -14.52 20.70
CA ALA A 724 12.69 -14.55 20.52
C ALA A 724 13.22 -13.32 19.75
N PHE A 725 12.38 -12.71 18.90
CA PHE A 725 12.71 -11.52 18.11
C PHE A 725 12.04 -10.24 18.62
N ARG A 726 11.61 -10.20 19.89
CA ARG A 726 10.95 -9.03 20.43
C ARG A 726 11.94 -8.00 20.95
N LEU A 727 11.93 -6.82 20.33
CA LEU A 727 12.65 -5.65 20.84
C LEU A 727 11.80 -4.94 21.88
N VAL A 728 12.39 -4.73 23.06
CA VAL A 728 11.81 -3.92 24.14
C VAL A 728 12.61 -2.65 24.32
N GLN A 729 11.89 -1.59 24.64
CA GLN A 729 12.49 -0.36 25.09
C GLN A 729 12.85 -0.51 26.57
N LYS A 730 14.08 -0.20 26.97
CA LYS A 730 14.45 -0.12 28.38
C LYS A 730 13.55 0.89 29.07
N ASP A 731 12.78 0.44 30.06
CA ASP A 731 12.08 1.35 30.94
C ASP A 731 13.13 2.17 31.71
N ASN A 732 13.19 3.47 31.43
CA ASN A 732 13.93 4.40 32.29
C ASN A 732 13.18 4.45 33.60
N GLN A 733 13.66 3.66 34.59
CA GLN A 733 13.28 3.81 36.01
C GLN A 733 13.75 5.14 36.55
#